data_4f18595a8fa68d18f74f5bd6eb24d025
#
_entry.id   4f18595a8fa68d18f74f5bd6eb24d025
#
_cell.length_a   1.000
_cell.length_b   1.000
_cell.length_c   1.000
_cell.angle_alpha   90.00
_cell.angle_beta   90.00
_cell.angle_gamma   90.00
#
_symmetry.space_group_name_H-M   'P 1'
#
loop_
_entity.id
_entity.type
_entity.pdbx_description
1 polymer ?
#
loop_
_entity_poly.entity_id
_entity_poly.type
_entity_poly.pdbx_seq_one_letter_code
_entity_poly.pdbx_strand_id
1 'polypeptide(L)'
;EDNVAISKEQIIVINPFDENAYEGQGLLMANEPLRIAYLNIHASIESKKESLYSKIKETLGYSSRNNFDVKNTMLNDWGFTVRKEYDCLNTIKDLLHDPRMKCSLHEDDIDYASLFNDKVYLMMKNGETGELLEEYEKKYRELVDKSLYMQQGIIDHNNYGNISIALNANGFFAANNEVVLKAKDGSTSKTLKGQKELDDLINKEKEQVLNSQEIIDLFEKINKAISKNKDTQAFNAFLQTHQDIIVEYKDIDLFKKKVWVKAFLCYEHLLDELMNDYNKAQEELKKLHDDAKEQVTDWKKALDLFKERFFVPFSIEPSNQEDVILNMELPSFKYIFSDSRGEKEVTKDNLLNVLSTGERRAYYILNMIFQILVAKKQGKECFVVLDDISESFDYKNKYAIIEYISDISEYTDANDEKLFKILLLTHNFDFYRTVSSRITKRGNSFIAFLDSDKIKLEKGQYTKNIFMHYKNTLVKKYSDNIMVASIPFVRNLIEYTEGDDNEDYLTLTSVLHYKENTRKITLNQIQDIFNKYWFKKEPITFAVDRESELVYDILMQESEKISDIEKLEIENKLILSMAIRLMGEEYMQNKIISDVANGKDILESVFSNKNQSAWLIKEYKKHINDDAMNTLEIVAMITPENIHLNSFMFEPILDMSLKYLYKIYNDVKRCHSFNYQ
;
A
#
# COMPACT_ATOMS: atom_id res chain seq x y z
N GLU A 1 -25.94 6.53 33.08
CA GLU A 1 -25.07 6.30 31.91
C GLU A 1 -23.85 5.61 32.44
N ASP A 2 -23.92 4.27 32.42
CA ASP A 2 -22.90 3.42 32.99
C ASP A 2 -21.66 3.43 32.10
N ASN A 3 -20.55 3.86 32.65
CA ASN A 3 -19.22 3.73 32.05
C ASN A 3 -18.84 2.25 31.99
N VAL A 4 -19.33 1.52 30.99
CA VAL A 4 -18.90 0.16 30.71
C VAL A 4 -17.58 0.26 29.97
N ALA A 5 -16.50 -0.20 30.58
CA ALA A 5 -15.18 -0.26 29.95
C ALA A 5 -15.24 -1.29 28.80
N ILE A 6 -15.06 -0.84 27.58
CA ILE A 6 -14.96 -1.70 26.40
C ILE A 6 -13.54 -2.28 26.38
N SER A 7 -13.40 -3.59 26.33
CA SER A 7 -12.08 -4.22 26.22
C SER A 7 -11.50 -4.00 24.82
N LYS A 8 -10.17 -3.96 24.69
CA LYS A 8 -9.49 -3.78 23.42
C LYS A 8 -9.91 -4.83 22.37
N GLU A 9 -10.26 -6.01 22.82
CA GLU A 9 -10.69 -7.14 21.98
C GLU A 9 -12.11 -6.99 21.43
N GLN A 10 -12.90 -6.04 21.95
CA GLN A 10 -14.23 -5.71 21.49
C GLN A 10 -14.23 -4.53 20.51
N ILE A 11 -13.06 -3.97 20.20
CA ILE A 11 -12.93 -2.83 19.28
C ILE A 11 -12.37 -3.33 17.96
N ILE A 12 -13.14 -3.15 16.90
CA ILE A 12 -12.72 -3.42 15.51
C ILE A 12 -12.49 -2.06 14.86
N VAL A 13 -11.25 -1.76 14.52
CA VAL A 13 -10.89 -0.53 13.79
C VAL A 13 -10.60 -0.91 12.34
N ILE A 14 -11.33 -0.34 11.43
CA ILE A 14 -11.15 -0.53 9.98
C ILE A 14 -10.53 0.75 9.42
N ASN A 15 -9.28 0.64 9.02
CA ASN A 15 -8.54 1.69 8.33
C ASN A 15 -8.37 1.29 6.86
N PRO A 16 -8.73 2.15 5.89
CA PRO A 16 -8.62 1.85 4.46
C PRO A 16 -7.17 1.73 3.95
N PHE A 17 -6.18 1.97 4.80
CA PHE A 17 -4.75 1.91 4.47
C PHE A 17 -4.01 0.71 5.08
N ASP A 18 -4.71 -0.21 5.73
CA ASP A 18 -4.09 -1.34 6.41
C ASP A 18 -3.75 -2.47 5.43
N GLU A 19 -2.53 -2.41 4.89
CA GLU A 19 -2.04 -3.34 3.86
C GLU A 19 -1.73 -4.75 4.40
N ASN A 20 -1.56 -4.92 5.71
CA ASN A 20 -0.98 -6.12 6.31
C ASN A 20 -2.00 -7.11 6.90
N ALA A 21 -3.28 -6.77 6.90
CA ALA A 21 -4.25 -7.53 7.70
C ALA A 21 -4.68 -8.88 7.10
N TYR A 22 -4.31 -9.19 5.85
CA TYR A 22 -5.05 -10.18 5.08
C TYR A 22 -4.44 -11.59 5.00
N GLU A 23 -3.14 -11.72 4.91
CA GLU A 23 -2.52 -13.01 4.51
C GLU A 23 -2.56 -14.14 5.56
N GLY A 24 -2.75 -13.85 6.82
CA GLY A 24 -2.84 -14.87 7.88
C GLY A 24 -4.21 -14.99 8.54
N GLN A 25 -5.08 -14.02 8.36
CA GLN A 25 -6.33 -13.93 9.12
C GLN A 25 -7.52 -14.62 8.46
N GLY A 26 -7.51 -14.72 7.14
CA GLY A 26 -8.67 -15.19 6.38
C GLY A 26 -9.05 -16.65 6.53
N LEU A 27 -8.14 -17.49 6.96
CA LEU A 27 -8.34 -18.95 6.98
C LEU A 27 -9.05 -19.48 8.21
N LEU A 28 -9.04 -18.75 9.30
CA LEU A 28 -9.48 -19.22 10.60
C LEU A 28 -10.69 -18.43 11.12
N MET A 29 -11.56 -18.07 10.22
CA MET A 29 -12.73 -17.23 10.50
C MET A 29 -13.70 -17.81 11.53
N ALA A 30 -13.49 -18.97 12.00
CA ALA A 30 -14.51 -19.63 12.76
C ALA A 30 -14.21 -19.87 14.23
N ASN A 31 -12.92 -19.79 14.60
CA ASN A 31 -12.56 -20.10 15.98
C ASN A 31 -11.25 -19.40 16.36
N GLU A 32 -11.30 -18.48 17.32
CA GLU A 32 -10.13 -17.75 17.83
C GLU A 32 -9.01 -18.70 18.31
N PRO A 33 -9.30 -19.78 19.07
CA PRO A 33 -8.30 -20.79 19.43
C PRO A 33 -7.63 -21.47 18.25
N LEU A 34 -8.35 -21.81 17.19
CA LEU A 34 -7.80 -22.41 15.98
C LEU A 34 -6.89 -21.42 15.23
N ARG A 35 -7.28 -20.15 15.20
CA ARG A 35 -6.47 -19.07 14.63
C ARG A 35 -5.17 -18.88 15.38
N ILE A 36 -5.22 -18.83 16.70
CA ILE A 36 -4.04 -18.69 17.56
C ILE A 36 -3.12 -19.90 17.38
N ALA A 37 -3.66 -21.11 17.37
CA ALA A 37 -2.91 -22.34 17.16
C ALA A 37 -2.20 -22.32 15.78
N TYR A 38 -2.92 -21.95 14.72
CA TYR A 38 -2.38 -21.81 13.37
C TYR A 38 -1.27 -20.77 13.29
N LEU A 39 -1.52 -19.56 13.83
CA LEU A 39 -0.52 -18.49 13.84
C LEU A 39 0.73 -18.86 14.62
N ASN A 40 0.57 -19.56 15.73
CA ASN A 40 1.69 -20.02 16.57
C ASN A 40 2.53 -21.07 15.82
N ILE A 41 1.88 -22.05 15.18
CA ILE A 41 2.55 -23.07 14.38
C ILE A 41 3.33 -22.39 13.25
N HIS A 42 2.67 -21.49 12.52
CA HIS A 42 3.28 -20.76 11.41
C HIS A 42 4.46 -19.88 11.88
N ALA A 43 4.24 -19.06 12.90
CA ALA A 43 5.28 -18.19 13.45
C ALA A 43 6.49 -18.98 13.98
N SER A 44 6.26 -20.15 14.56
CA SER A 44 7.33 -21.03 15.05
C SER A 44 8.17 -21.57 13.88
N ILE A 45 7.52 -22.04 12.81
CA ILE A 45 8.20 -22.55 11.62
C ILE A 45 8.96 -21.41 10.90
N GLU A 46 8.32 -20.26 10.69
CA GLU A 46 8.97 -19.11 10.03
C GLU A 46 10.17 -18.60 10.83
N SER A 47 10.06 -18.49 12.16
CA SER A 47 11.17 -18.07 13.02
C SER A 47 12.36 -19.01 12.93
N LYS A 48 12.12 -20.33 12.93
CA LYS A 48 13.19 -21.33 12.77
C LYS A 48 13.81 -21.28 11.38
N LYS A 49 12.99 -21.12 10.35
CA LYS A 49 13.44 -20.96 8.97
C LYS A 49 14.30 -19.71 8.78
N GLU A 50 13.85 -18.56 9.29
CA GLU A 50 14.61 -17.31 9.27
C GLU A 50 15.95 -17.47 10.02
N SER A 51 15.96 -18.13 11.17
CA SER A 51 17.18 -18.41 11.91
C SER A 51 18.15 -19.27 11.09
N LEU A 52 17.66 -20.35 10.48
CA LEU A 52 18.46 -21.20 9.59
C LEU A 52 19.00 -20.43 8.39
N TYR A 53 18.14 -19.68 7.70
CA TYR A 53 18.56 -18.92 6.51
C TYR A 53 19.53 -17.79 6.85
N SER A 54 19.41 -17.16 8.03
CA SER A 54 20.39 -16.19 8.50
C SER A 54 21.78 -16.84 8.67
N LYS A 55 21.85 -18.04 9.22
CA LYS A 55 23.10 -18.80 9.37
C LYS A 55 23.68 -19.24 8.03
N ILE A 56 22.84 -19.77 7.14
CA ILE A 56 23.23 -20.12 5.77
C ILE A 56 23.79 -18.90 5.05
N LYS A 57 23.13 -17.75 5.17
CA LYS A 57 23.58 -16.49 4.58
C LYS A 57 24.98 -16.08 5.03
N GLU A 58 25.24 -16.20 6.33
CA GLU A 58 26.56 -15.90 6.90
C GLU A 58 27.62 -16.87 6.33
N THR A 59 27.33 -18.18 6.29
CA THR A 59 28.24 -19.18 5.72
C THR A 59 28.51 -18.96 4.22
N LEU A 60 27.54 -18.43 3.49
CA LEU A 60 27.73 -18.07 2.07
C LEU A 60 28.52 -16.76 1.87
N GLY A 61 29.06 -16.15 2.93
CA GLY A 61 29.90 -14.95 2.88
C GLY A 61 29.15 -13.63 2.89
N TYR A 62 27.84 -13.62 3.13
CA TYR A 62 27.05 -12.38 3.17
C TYR A 62 26.87 -11.85 4.59
N SER A 63 27.05 -10.55 4.77
CA SER A 63 26.72 -9.90 6.05
C SER A 63 25.21 -9.91 6.31
N SER A 64 24.82 -9.84 7.58
CA SER A 64 23.42 -9.78 8.00
C SER A 64 22.63 -8.61 7.36
N ARG A 65 23.30 -7.50 7.05
CA ARG A 65 22.71 -6.30 6.43
C ARG A 65 22.59 -6.36 4.89
N ASN A 66 23.15 -7.38 4.27
CA ASN A 66 23.04 -7.55 2.82
C ASN A 66 21.62 -8.01 2.45
N ASN A 67 21.09 -7.59 1.29
CA ASN A 67 19.76 -7.98 0.79
C ASN A 67 19.79 -9.32 0.01
N PHE A 68 20.77 -10.19 0.26
CA PHE A 68 20.82 -11.51 -0.39
C PHE A 68 19.66 -12.39 0.06
N ASP A 69 18.90 -12.86 -0.91
CA ASP A 69 17.73 -13.71 -0.71
C ASP A 69 18.14 -15.20 -0.81
N VAL A 70 18.38 -15.81 0.34
CA VAL A 70 18.76 -17.21 0.48
C VAL A 70 17.73 -18.14 -0.16
N LYS A 71 16.46 -17.91 0.14
CA LYS A 71 15.34 -18.73 -0.36
C LYS A 71 15.28 -18.76 -1.87
N ASN A 72 15.12 -17.58 -2.49
CA ASN A 72 14.94 -17.52 -3.95
C ASN A 72 16.20 -17.97 -4.69
N THR A 73 17.39 -17.65 -4.18
CA THR A 73 18.63 -18.10 -4.82
C THR A 73 18.78 -19.62 -4.74
N MET A 74 18.54 -20.21 -3.56
CA MET A 74 18.55 -21.66 -3.37
C MET A 74 17.57 -22.36 -4.32
N LEU A 75 16.31 -21.91 -4.35
CA LEU A 75 15.29 -22.50 -5.21
C LEU A 75 15.66 -22.45 -6.69
N ASN A 76 16.18 -21.31 -7.15
CA ASN A 76 16.65 -21.15 -8.54
C ASN A 76 17.80 -22.10 -8.87
N ASP A 77 18.80 -22.21 -7.99
CA ASP A 77 19.96 -23.08 -8.21
C ASP A 77 19.59 -24.58 -8.21
N TRP A 78 18.58 -24.95 -7.46
CA TRP A 78 18.06 -26.31 -7.40
C TRP A 78 16.95 -26.59 -8.43
N GLY A 79 16.43 -25.56 -9.13
CA GLY A 79 15.38 -25.69 -10.13
C GLY A 79 13.98 -25.93 -9.54
N PHE A 80 13.75 -25.49 -8.30
CA PHE A 80 12.46 -25.56 -7.66
C PHE A 80 11.70 -24.23 -7.77
N THR A 81 10.38 -24.31 -7.75
CA THR A 81 9.52 -23.12 -7.62
C THR A 81 9.37 -22.73 -6.16
N VAL A 82 8.95 -21.46 -5.91
CA VAL A 82 8.73 -20.93 -4.57
C VAL A 82 7.76 -21.81 -3.73
N ARG A 83 6.79 -22.44 -4.37
CA ARG A 83 5.83 -23.35 -3.73
C ARG A 83 6.43 -24.67 -3.26
N LYS A 84 7.59 -25.05 -3.75
CA LYS A 84 8.29 -26.29 -3.43
C LYS A 84 9.51 -26.08 -2.54
N GLU A 85 9.47 -25.06 -1.68
CA GLU A 85 10.56 -24.72 -0.77
C GLU A 85 10.95 -25.89 0.14
N TYR A 86 9.97 -26.53 0.76
CA TYR A 86 10.23 -27.65 1.67
C TYR A 86 10.63 -28.94 0.93
N ASP A 87 10.18 -29.13 -0.30
CA ASP A 87 10.68 -30.22 -1.17
C ASP A 87 12.17 -30.02 -1.47
N CYS A 88 12.57 -28.77 -1.75
CA CYS A 88 13.96 -28.41 -1.95
C CYS A 88 14.80 -28.68 -0.68
N LEU A 89 14.32 -28.24 0.49
CA LEU A 89 14.98 -28.48 1.78
C LEU A 89 15.10 -29.98 2.10
N ASN A 90 14.06 -30.79 1.83
CA ASN A 90 14.12 -32.23 1.95
C ASN A 90 15.17 -32.82 1.02
N THR A 91 15.18 -32.39 -0.25
CA THR A 91 16.18 -32.86 -1.22
C THR A 91 17.60 -32.56 -0.75
N ILE A 92 17.83 -31.35 -0.21
CA ILE A 92 19.12 -30.97 0.35
C ILE A 92 19.46 -31.85 1.56
N LYS A 93 18.50 -32.05 2.47
CA LYS A 93 18.66 -32.89 3.65
C LYS A 93 19.08 -34.32 3.29
N ASP A 94 18.41 -34.95 2.31
CA ASP A 94 18.71 -36.30 1.83
C ASP A 94 20.12 -36.39 1.22
N LEU A 95 20.64 -35.25 0.75
CA LEU A 95 21.95 -35.19 0.10
C LEU A 95 23.09 -34.70 1.00
N LEU A 96 22.84 -34.37 2.27
CA LEU A 96 23.87 -33.82 3.18
C LEU A 96 25.08 -34.73 3.31
N HIS A 97 24.86 -36.03 3.32
CA HIS A 97 25.90 -37.06 3.48
C HIS A 97 26.20 -37.81 2.20
N ASP A 98 25.66 -37.42 1.04
CA ASP A 98 25.98 -38.04 -0.25
C ASP A 98 27.41 -37.68 -0.65
N PRO A 99 28.30 -38.70 -0.85
CA PRO A 99 29.67 -38.44 -1.23
C PRO A 99 29.83 -37.63 -2.52
N ARG A 100 28.86 -37.71 -3.42
CA ARG A 100 28.86 -36.98 -4.71
C ARG A 100 28.61 -35.48 -4.54
N MET A 101 28.00 -35.08 -3.41
CA MET A 101 27.67 -33.69 -3.09
C MET A 101 28.71 -33.03 -2.20
N LYS A 102 29.83 -33.67 -1.96
CA LYS A 102 30.89 -33.12 -1.15
C LYS A 102 31.51 -31.89 -1.85
N CYS A 103 31.62 -30.79 -1.12
CA CYS A 103 32.35 -29.59 -1.51
C CYS A 103 33.76 -29.63 -0.93
N SER A 104 34.77 -29.26 -1.73
CA SER A 104 36.19 -29.21 -1.30
C SER A 104 36.50 -27.98 -0.44
N LEU A 105 35.66 -26.93 -0.50
CA LEU A 105 35.84 -25.70 0.25
C LEU A 105 35.60 -25.91 1.75
N HIS A 106 36.41 -25.27 2.56
CA HIS A 106 36.12 -25.10 3.96
C HIS A 106 34.93 -24.12 4.15
N GLU A 107 34.20 -24.25 5.22
CA GLU A 107 33.02 -23.41 5.49
C GLU A 107 33.35 -21.92 5.57
N ASP A 108 34.51 -21.59 6.15
CA ASP A 108 34.99 -20.21 6.31
C ASP A 108 35.47 -19.58 4.97
N ASP A 109 35.70 -20.41 3.96
CA ASP A 109 36.23 -19.99 2.65
C ASP A 109 35.13 -19.80 1.61
N ILE A 110 33.86 -19.97 1.95
CA ILE A 110 32.75 -19.82 1.01
C ILE A 110 32.44 -18.33 0.80
N ASP A 111 32.72 -17.82 -0.38
CA ASP A 111 32.24 -16.51 -0.86
C ASP A 111 31.39 -16.73 -2.11
N TYR A 112 30.08 -16.98 -1.87
CA TYR A 112 29.12 -17.29 -2.93
C TYR A 112 29.05 -16.20 -4.00
N ALA A 113 29.15 -14.92 -3.61
CA ALA A 113 29.08 -13.79 -4.54
C ALA A 113 30.28 -13.78 -5.50
N SER A 114 31.47 -14.05 -5.00
CA SER A 114 32.68 -14.12 -5.83
C SER A 114 32.70 -15.36 -6.70
N LEU A 115 32.25 -16.50 -6.15
CA LEU A 115 32.24 -17.79 -6.84
C LEU A 115 31.24 -17.86 -8.01
N PHE A 116 30.04 -17.27 -7.84
CA PHE A 116 28.90 -17.53 -8.74
C PHE A 116 28.25 -16.25 -9.29
N ASN A 117 28.99 -15.12 -9.40
CA ASN A 117 28.43 -13.97 -10.08
C ASN A 117 28.20 -14.26 -11.58
N ASP A 118 27.23 -13.55 -12.19
CA ASP A 118 26.83 -13.80 -13.58
C ASP A 118 27.99 -13.74 -14.58
N LYS A 119 28.99 -12.89 -14.34
CA LYS A 119 30.14 -12.76 -15.24
C LYS A 119 31.10 -13.93 -15.12
N VAL A 120 31.33 -14.42 -13.89
CA VAL A 120 32.09 -15.67 -13.68
C VAL A 120 31.36 -16.83 -14.33
N TYR A 121 30.05 -16.93 -14.11
CA TYR A 121 29.23 -17.98 -14.72
C TYR A 121 29.32 -17.97 -16.24
N LEU A 122 29.12 -16.83 -16.89
CA LEU A 122 29.16 -16.71 -18.34
C LEU A 122 30.54 -16.96 -18.89
N MET A 123 31.59 -16.52 -18.20
CA MET A 123 32.98 -16.70 -18.61
C MET A 123 33.41 -18.17 -18.52
N MET A 124 33.01 -18.86 -17.45
CA MET A 124 33.35 -20.25 -17.23
C MET A 124 32.57 -21.21 -18.12
N LYS A 125 31.33 -20.85 -18.49
CA LYS A 125 30.48 -21.72 -19.34
C LYS A 125 30.73 -21.56 -20.83
N ASN A 126 31.28 -20.42 -21.28
CA ASN A 126 31.41 -20.09 -22.70
C ASN A 126 32.81 -19.54 -23.04
N GLY A 127 33.31 -19.89 -24.21
CA GLY A 127 34.51 -19.29 -24.83
C GLY A 127 35.83 -19.90 -24.42
N GLU A 128 36.92 -19.14 -24.64
CA GLU A 128 38.35 -19.56 -24.46
C GLU A 128 38.63 -20.12 -23.03
N THR A 129 37.94 -19.62 -22.03
CA THR A 129 38.09 -20.09 -20.63
C THR A 129 37.49 -21.49 -20.43
N GLY A 130 36.35 -21.77 -21.06
CA GLY A 130 35.73 -23.12 -21.01
C GLY A 130 36.63 -24.19 -21.61
N GLU A 131 37.28 -23.93 -22.76
CA GLU A 131 38.24 -24.83 -23.40
C GLU A 131 39.48 -25.06 -22.50
N LEU A 132 40.00 -24.00 -21.87
CA LEU A 132 41.12 -24.11 -20.93
C LEU A 132 40.76 -24.91 -19.67
N LEU A 133 39.53 -24.82 -19.19
CA LEU A 133 39.04 -25.60 -18.06
C LEU A 133 38.96 -27.10 -18.42
N GLU A 134 38.47 -27.43 -19.61
CA GLU A 134 38.43 -28.81 -20.08
C GLU A 134 39.85 -29.41 -20.22
N GLU A 135 40.79 -28.60 -20.72
CA GLU A 135 42.21 -29.03 -20.84
C GLU A 135 42.84 -29.23 -19.46
N TYR A 136 42.60 -28.31 -18.52
CA TYR A 136 43.05 -28.41 -17.12
C TYR A 136 42.49 -29.68 -16.45
N GLU A 137 41.20 -29.91 -16.56
CA GLU A 137 40.56 -31.09 -15.97
C GLU A 137 41.13 -32.39 -16.55
N LYS A 138 41.24 -32.45 -17.86
CA LYS A 138 41.80 -33.64 -18.53
C LYS A 138 43.20 -33.90 -18.01
N LYS A 139 44.05 -32.87 -17.93
CA LYS A 139 45.42 -33.02 -17.45
C LYS A 139 45.48 -33.36 -15.97
N TYR A 140 44.65 -32.74 -15.18
CA TYR A 140 44.51 -33.07 -13.76
C TYR A 140 44.14 -34.54 -13.55
N ARG A 141 43.17 -35.06 -14.30
CA ARG A 141 42.78 -36.48 -14.27
C ARG A 141 43.95 -37.44 -14.68
N GLU A 142 44.66 -37.10 -15.74
CA GLU A 142 45.81 -37.86 -16.17
C GLU A 142 46.89 -37.95 -15.08
N LEU A 143 47.10 -36.90 -14.32
CA LEU A 143 48.07 -36.85 -13.23
C LEU A 143 47.59 -37.58 -11.98
N VAL A 144 46.30 -37.48 -11.64
CA VAL A 144 45.66 -38.27 -10.56
C VAL A 144 45.76 -39.78 -10.91
N ASP A 145 45.54 -40.13 -12.15
CA ASP A 145 45.68 -41.53 -12.61
C ASP A 145 47.12 -42.06 -12.57
N LYS A 146 48.10 -41.15 -12.65
CA LYS A 146 49.53 -41.49 -12.46
C LYS A 146 49.95 -41.50 -10.99
N SER A 147 49.19 -40.94 -10.09
CA SER A 147 49.46 -40.99 -8.65
C SER A 147 49.46 -42.44 -8.16
N LEU A 148 50.34 -42.76 -7.25
CA LEU A 148 50.48 -44.13 -6.72
C LEU A 148 49.30 -44.56 -5.84
N TYR A 149 48.70 -43.58 -5.10
CA TYR A 149 47.67 -43.86 -4.08
C TYR A 149 46.32 -43.24 -4.40
N MET A 150 46.24 -42.30 -5.33
CA MET A 150 44.97 -41.66 -5.73
C MET A 150 44.39 -42.37 -6.98
N GLN A 151 43.10 -42.62 -6.97
CA GLN A 151 42.35 -43.20 -8.08
C GLN A 151 41.05 -42.45 -8.24
N GLN A 152 40.78 -41.91 -9.44
CA GLN A 152 39.59 -41.14 -9.74
C GLN A 152 38.30 -41.88 -9.38
N GLY A 153 37.39 -41.20 -8.67
CA GLY A 153 36.10 -41.74 -8.27
C GLY A 153 36.11 -42.82 -7.19
N ILE A 154 37.31 -43.28 -6.74
CA ILE A 154 37.46 -44.25 -5.67
C ILE A 154 38.17 -43.65 -4.47
N ILE A 155 39.38 -43.15 -4.65
CA ILE A 155 40.14 -42.40 -3.66
C ILE A 155 40.78 -41.22 -4.39
N ASP A 156 40.13 -40.11 -4.40
CA ASP A 156 40.61 -38.87 -5.02
C ASP A 156 40.46 -37.66 -4.04
N HIS A 157 40.86 -36.49 -4.46
CA HIS A 157 40.85 -35.30 -3.63
C HIS A 157 39.42 -34.94 -3.11
N ASN A 158 38.34 -35.41 -3.76
CA ASN A 158 36.96 -35.12 -3.36
C ASN A 158 36.44 -36.05 -2.27
N ASN A 159 36.77 -37.35 -2.32
CA ASN A 159 36.18 -38.33 -1.41
C ASN A 159 37.08 -38.79 -0.28
N TYR A 160 38.39 -38.54 -0.40
CA TYR A 160 39.38 -38.99 0.53
C TYR A 160 39.20 -38.49 1.97
N GLY A 161 38.96 -37.19 2.16
CA GLY A 161 38.75 -36.65 3.48
C GLY A 161 37.57 -37.27 4.23
N ASN A 162 36.53 -37.76 3.51
CA ASN A 162 35.41 -38.48 4.11
C ASN A 162 35.83 -39.82 4.68
N ILE A 163 36.69 -40.55 3.94
CA ILE A 163 37.19 -41.83 4.40
C ILE A 163 37.98 -41.63 5.69
N SER A 164 38.88 -40.65 5.71
CA SER A 164 39.69 -40.30 6.89
C SER A 164 38.84 -39.90 8.10
N ILE A 165 37.88 -39.00 7.87
CA ILE A 165 36.97 -38.54 8.95
C ILE A 165 36.08 -39.67 9.44
N ALA A 166 35.49 -40.46 8.52
CA ALA A 166 34.61 -41.56 8.91
C ALA A 166 35.34 -42.63 9.70
N LEU A 167 36.57 -42.99 9.31
CA LEU A 167 37.39 -43.94 10.08
C LEU A 167 37.70 -43.42 11.47
N ASN A 168 38.02 -42.12 11.61
CA ASN A 168 38.31 -41.52 12.90
C ASN A 168 37.06 -41.38 13.78
N ALA A 169 35.96 -40.89 13.22
CA ALA A 169 34.69 -40.67 13.94
C ALA A 169 34.10 -41.97 14.51
N ASN A 170 34.28 -43.06 13.77
CA ASN A 170 33.84 -44.39 14.24
C ASN A 170 34.87 -45.12 15.13
N GLY A 171 35.90 -44.43 15.60
CA GLY A 171 36.89 -44.97 16.54
C GLY A 171 37.82 -46.02 15.93
N PHE A 172 37.91 -46.10 14.62
CA PHE A 172 38.68 -47.13 13.90
C PHE A 172 40.16 -47.11 14.35
N PHE A 173 40.79 -45.94 14.36
CA PHE A 173 42.18 -45.78 14.78
C PHE A 173 42.32 -45.87 16.32
N ALA A 174 41.32 -45.43 17.07
CA ALA A 174 41.30 -45.54 18.52
C ALA A 174 41.25 -47.02 19.03
N ALA A 175 40.71 -47.91 18.16
CA ALA A 175 40.68 -49.34 18.38
C ALA A 175 41.97 -50.07 17.94
N ASN A 176 43.07 -49.33 17.70
CA ASN A 176 44.35 -49.80 17.21
C ASN A 176 44.30 -50.53 15.86
N ASN A 177 43.32 -50.18 15.01
CA ASN A 177 43.26 -50.66 13.65
C ASN A 177 44.17 -49.81 12.74
N GLU A 178 44.62 -50.39 11.65
CA GLU A 178 45.54 -49.79 10.68
C GLU A 178 44.91 -49.81 9.31
N VAL A 179 45.15 -48.78 8.51
CA VAL A 179 44.80 -48.72 7.08
C VAL A 179 46.04 -49.06 6.27
N VAL A 180 45.93 -50.05 5.41
CA VAL A 180 47.00 -50.37 4.45
C VAL A 180 46.61 -49.88 3.05
N LEU A 181 47.25 -48.81 2.60
CA LEU A 181 47.13 -48.34 1.22
C LEU A 181 48.17 -49.04 0.37
N LYS A 182 47.68 -49.73 -0.67
CA LYS A 182 48.53 -50.36 -1.68
C LYS A 182 48.69 -49.45 -2.87
N ALA A 183 49.91 -49.29 -3.34
CA ALA A 183 50.16 -48.61 -4.61
C ALA A 183 49.46 -49.31 -5.75
N LYS A 184 48.96 -48.55 -6.76
CA LYS A 184 48.27 -49.11 -7.95
C LYS A 184 49.10 -50.11 -8.74
N ASP A 185 50.40 -49.91 -8.77
CA ASP A 185 51.37 -50.80 -9.47
C ASP A 185 51.81 -52.00 -8.64
N GLY A 186 51.28 -52.10 -7.42
CA GLY A 186 51.65 -53.16 -6.50
C GLY A 186 53.06 -53.08 -5.92
N SER A 187 53.82 -52.07 -6.23
CA SER A 187 55.26 -51.94 -5.87
C SER A 187 55.45 -51.70 -4.39
N THR A 188 54.55 -51.00 -3.73
CA THR A 188 54.68 -50.62 -2.31
C THR A 188 53.34 -50.62 -1.60
N SER A 189 53.35 -50.81 -0.26
CA SER A 189 52.20 -50.61 0.60
C SER A 189 52.60 -49.73 1.77
N LYS A 190 51.73 -48.79 2.14
CA LYS A 190 51.92 -47.93 3.36
C LYS A 190 50.89 -48.31 4.41
N THR A 191 51.34 -48.64 5.56
CA THR A 191 50.50 -48.88 6.72
C THR A 191 50.37 -47.56 7.50
N LEU A 192 49.15 -47.11 7.72
CA LEU A 192 48.80 -45.85 8.36
C LEU A 192 48.03 -46.13 9.65
N LYS A 193 48.58 -45.64 10.77
CA LYS A 193 48.11 -45.96 12.11
C LYS A 193 47.21 -44.89 12.72
N GLY A 194 47.02 -43.79 12.01
CA GLY A 194 46.23 -42.68 12.49
C GLY A 194 45.71 -41.80 11.37
N GLN A 195 44.68 -41.00 11.70
CA GLN A 195 44.06 -40.06 10.82
C GLN A 195 45.11 -39.10 10.20
N LYS A 196 46.00 -38.54 11.04
CA LYS A 196 47.00 -37.59 10.58
C LYS A 196 47.97 -38.18 9.54
N GLU A 197 48.40 -39.41 9.68
CA GLU A 197 49.29 -40.05 8.74
C GLU A 197 48.61 -40.28 7.37
N LEU A 198 47.30 -40.55 7.44
CA LEU A 198 46.49 -40.75 6.25
C LEU A 198 46.27 -39.38 5.54
N ASP A 199 45.93 -38.33 6.27
CA ASP A 199 45.78 -36.96 5.75
C ASP A 199 47.07 -36.41 5.18
N ASP A 200 48.20 -36.57 5.84
CA ASP A 200 49.54 -36.13 5.40
C ASP A 200 49.95 -36.83 4.08
N LEU A 201 49.67 -38.11 3.93
CA LEU A 201 49.99 -38.85 2.70
C LEU A 201 49.24 -38.30 1.52
N ILE A 202 47.95 -38.04 1.66
CA ILE A 202 47.13 -37.59 0.54
C ILE A 202 47.35 -36.13 0.23
N ASN A 203 47.55 -35.31 1.21
CA ASN A 203 47.94 -33.93 0.96
C ASN A 203 49.24 -33.86 0.17
N LYS A 204 50.19 -34.73 0.46
CA LYS A 204 51.42 -34.84 -0.34
C LYS A 204 51.21 -35.30 -1.77
N GLU A 205 50.33 -36.26 -2.02
CA GLU A 205 49.95 -36.67 -3.37
C GLU A 205 49.20 -35.57 -4.11
N LYS A 206 48.29 -34.87 -3.44
CA LYS A 206 47.56 -33.71 -3.98
C LYS A 206 48.52 -32.56 -4.37
N GLU A 207 49.48 -32.22 -3.50
CA GLU A 207 50.51 -31.22 -3.79
C GLU A 207 51.38 -31.60 -4.97
N GLN A 208 51.73 -32.86 -5.14
CA GLN A 208 52.50 -33.33 -6.30
C GLN A 208 51.75 -33.16 -7.62
N VAL A 209 50.44 -33.35 -7.62
CA VAL A 209 49.60 -33.14 -8.81
C VAL A 209 49.50 -31.65 -9.12
N LEU A 210 49.18 -30.82 -8.14
CA LEU A 210 48.99 -29.38 -8.30
C LEU A 210 50.28 -28.62 -8.64
N ASN A 211 51.43 -29.07 -8.18
CA ASN A 211 52.75 -28.46 -8.43
C ASN A 211 53.42 -29.02 -9.73
N SER A 212 52.71 -29.81 -10.53
CA SER A 212 53.24 -30.19 -11.84
C SER A 212 53.29 -28.97 -12.79
N GLN A 213 54.39 -28.82 -13.57
CA GLN A 213 54.56 -27.69 -14.46
C GLN A 213 53.40 -27.52 -15.44
N GLU A 214 52.84 -28.62 -15.91
CA GLU A 214 51.74 -28.61 -16.85
C GLU A 214 50.43 -28.02 -16.24
N ILE A 215 50.15 -28.34 -14.99
CA ILE A 215 49.02 -27.77 -14.25
C ILE A 215 49.26 -26.28 -13.95
N ILE A 216 50.44 -25.90 -13.53
CA ILE A 216 50.83 -24.51 -13.28
C ILE A 216 50.66 -23.68 -14.55
N ASP A 217 51.16 -24.11 -15.70
CA ASP A 217 51.06 -23.41 -16.96
C ASP A 217 49.60 -23.23 -17.43
N LEU A 218 48.76 -24.22 -17.24
CA LEU A 218 47.32 -24.14 -17.56
C LEU A 218 46.60 -23.17 -16.60
N PHE A 219 46.92 -23.25 -15.31
CA PHE A 219 46.40 -22.36 -14.31
C PHE A 219 46.74 -20.87 -14.58
N GLU A 220 47.99 -20.62 -14.99
CA GLU A 220 48.41 -19.27 -15.39
C GLU A 220 47.65 -18.74 -16.60
N LYS A 221 47.35 -19.57 -17.59
CA LYS A 221 46.55 -19.21 -18.75
C LYS A 221 45.09 -18.89 -18.33
N ILE A 222 44.48 -19.69 -17.47
CA ILE A 222 43.16 -19.46 -16.91
C ILE A 222 43.17 -18.13 -16.13
N ASN A 223 44.14 -17.92 -15.28
CA ASN A 223 44.33 -16.70 -14.51
C ASN A 223 44.39 -15.42 -15.39
N LYS A 224 45.18 -15.50 -16.49
CA LYS A 224 45.25 -14.38 -17.44
C LYS A 224 43.92 -14.12 -18.13
N ALA A 225 43.16 -15.16 -18.43
CA ALA A 225 41.81 -14.98 -19.02
C ALA A 225 40.84 -14.32 -18.04
N ILE A 226 40.85 -14.74 -16.78
CA ILE A 226 39.99 -14.22 -15.71
C ILE A 226 40.36 -12.79 -15.30
N SER A 227 41.62 -12.46 -15.22
CA SER A 227 42.13 -11.15 -14.75
C SER A 227 41.84 -9.96 -15.68
N LYS A 228 41.41 -10.24 -16.92
CA LYS A 228 41.07 -9.20 -17.90
C LYS A 228 39.82 -8.39 -17.51
N ASN A 229 39.00 -8.86 -16.62
CA ASN A 229 37.76 -8.21 -16.19
C ASN A 229 37.83 -7.79 -14.72
N LYS A 230 37.54 -6.52 -14.44
CA LYS A 230 37.53 -5.96 -13.07
C LYS A 230 36.53 -6.68 -12.14
N ASP A 231 35.40 -7.11 -12.68
CA ASP A 231 34.35 -7.76 -11.89
C ASP A 231 34.66 -9.22 -11.52
N THR A 232 35.68 -9.82 -12.16
CA THR A 232 36.17 -11.17 -11.85
C THR A 232 37.46 -11.17 -11.02
N GLN A 233 37.93 -10.00 -10.58
CA GLN A 233 39.16 -9.88 -9.78
C GLN A 233 39.04 -10.56 -8.41
N ALA A 234 37.88 -10.44 -7.73
CA ALA A 234 37.64 -11.12 -6.46
C ALA A 234 37.71 -12.64 -6.63
N PHE A 235 37.08 -13.15 -7.67
CA PHE A 235 37.13 -14.55 -8.04
C PHE A 235 38.58 -15.00 -8.35
N ASN A 236 39.32 -14.20 -9.11
CA ASN A 236 40.72 -14.50 -9.42
C ASN A 236 41.59 -14.54 -8.15
N ALA A 237 41.41 -13.60 -7.23
CA ALA A 237 42.13 -13.60 -5.94
C ALA A 237 41.79 -14.86 -5.13
N PHE A 238 40.53 -15.29 -5.15
CA PHE A 238 40.08 -16.51 -4.50
C PHE A 238 40.74 -17.76 -5.10
N LEU A 239 40.81 -17.86 -6.42
CA LEU A 239 41.44 -19.00 -7.12
C LEU A 239 42.95 -19.13 -6.84
N GLN A 240 43.64 -18.04 -6.49
CA GLN A 240 45.07 -18.09 -6.12
C GLN A 240 45.31 -18.96 -4.88
N THR A 241 44.36 -18.98 -3.96
CA THR A 241 44.43 -19.74 -2.70
C THR A 241 43.72 -21.09 -2.79
N HIS A 242 42.79 -21.27 -3.75
CA HIS A 242 41.93 -22.43 -3.88
C HIS A 242 41.95 -23.00 -5.32
N GLN A 243 43.13 -23.37 -5.79
CA GLN A 243 43.31 -23.88 -7.17
C GLN A 243 42.52 -25.15 -7.46
N ASP A 244 42.31 -25.98 -6.46
CA ASP A 244 41.60 -27.26 -6.55
C ASP A 244 40.13 -27.14 -6.93
N ILE A 245 39.48 -25.95 -6.70
CA ILE A 245 38.09 -25.76 -7.07
C ILE A 245 37.87 -25.54 -8.58
N ILE A 246 38.92 -25.26 -9.33
CA ILE A 246 38.81 -25.05 -10.79
C ILE A 246 38.10 -26.21 -11.48
N VAL A 247 38.36 -27.41 -11.03
CA VAL A 247 37.78 -28.66 -11.58
C VAL A 247 36.24 -28.67 -11.39
N GLU A 248 35.74 -28.04 -10.32
CA GLU A 248 34.31 -27.97 -10.04
C GLU A 248 33.55 -27.10 -11.06
N TYR A 249 34.22 -26.13 -11.67
CA TYR A 249 33.58 -25.22 -12.66
C TYR A 249 33.24 -25.90 -13.98
N LYS A 250 33.64 -27.15 -14.21
CA LYS A 250 33.15 -27.95 -15.34
C LYS A 250 31.62 -28.10 -15.29
N ASP A 251 31.08 -28.30 -14.11
CA ASP A 251 29.62 -28.33 -13.87
C ASP A 251 29.27 -27.32 -12.77
N ILE A 252 29.13 -26.07 -13.19
CA ILE A 252 28.87 -24.96 -12.27
C ILE A 252 27.54 -25.16 -11.53
N ASP A 253 26.55 -25.74 -12.20
CA ASP A 253 25.23 -25.93 -11.59
C ASP A 253 25.29 -27.02 -10.51
N LEU A 254 26.10 -28.07 -10.72
CA LEU A 254 26.40 -29.07 -9.69
C LEU A 254 27.26 -28.48 -8.58
N PHE A 255 28.25 -27.63 -8.90
CA PHE A 255 29.09 -26.98 -7.91
C PHE A 255 28.30 -26.06 -6.99
N LYS A 256 27.36 -25.25 -7.52
CA LYS A 256 26.43 -24.49 -6.71
C LYS A 256 25.67 -25.36 -5.71
N LYS A 257 25.13 -26.50 -6.16
CA LYS A 257 24.41 -27.46 -5.30
C LYS A 257 25.31 -28.02 -4.21
N LYS A 258 26.57 -28.33 -4.52
CA LYS A 258 27.55 -28.78 -3.52
C LYS A 258 27.82 -27.71 -2.45
N VAL A 259 27.95 -26.45 -2.85
CA VAL A 259 28.15 -25.33 -1.92
C VAL A 259 26.91 -25.16 -1.01
N TRP A 260 25.70 -25.27 -1.56
CA TRP A 260 24.47 -25.27 -0.74
C TRP A 260 24.45 -26.43 0.25
N VAL A 261 24.71 -27.65 -0.20
CA VAL A 261 24.77 -28.82 0.68
C VAL A 261 25.81 -28.63 1.79
N LYS A 262 26.99 -28.09 1.48
CA LYS A 262 28.02 -27.79 2.48
C LYS A 262 27.56 -26.77 3.49
N ALA A 263 26.91 -25.69 3.05
CA ALA A 263 26.39 -24.67 3.94
C ALA A 263 25.30 -25.23 4.90
N PHE A 264 24.40 -26.06 4.38
CA PHE A 264 23.36 -26.70 5.19
C PHE A 264 23.93 -27.76 6.14
N LEU A 265 24.96 -28.47 5.74
CA LEU A 265 25.63 -29.48 6.59
C LEU A 265 26.19 -28.84 7.88
N CYS A 266 26.69 -27.60 7.83
CA CYS A 266 27.15 -26.87 9.02
C CYS A 266 26.03 -26.66 10.05
N TYR A 267 24.78 -26.66 9.63
CA TYR A 267 23.60 -26.43 10.46
C TYR A 267 22.57 -27.58 10.34
N GLU A 268 23.04 -28.80 10.14
CA GLU A 268 22.20 -29.99 9.98
C GLU A 268 21.16 -30.11 11.09
N HIS A 269 21.55 -29.84 12.35
CA HIS A 269 20.65 -29.90 13.49
C HIS A 269 19.48 -28.91 13.38
N LEU A 270 19.72 -27.67 12.84
CA LEU A 270 18.66 -26.68 12.65
C LEU A 270 17.74 -27.08 11.47
N LEU A 271 18.30 -27.65 10.43
CA LEU A 271 17.52 -28.18 9.32
C LEU A 271 16.64 -29.36 9.78
N ASP A 272 17.19 -30.25 10.57
CA ASP A 272 16.45 -31.38 11.15
C ASP A 272 15.32 -30.92 12.07
N GLU A 273 15.59 -29.96 12.95
CA GLU A 273 14.54 -29.37 13.79
C GLU A 273 13.45 -28.71 12.98
N LEU A 274 13.82 -27.91 11.97
CA LEU A 274 12.86 -27.25 11.08
C LEU A 274 11.98 -28.27 10.37
N MET A 275 12.58 -29.31 9.78
CA MET A 275 11.86 -30.33 9.01
C MET A 275 10.97 -31.21 9.90
N ASN A 276 11.45 -31.55 11.12
CA ASN A 276 10.64 -32.30 12.10
C ASN A 276 9.44 -31.48 12.57
N ASP A 277 9.63 -30.20 12.86
CA ASP A 277 8.53 -29.34 13.27
C ASP A 277 7.58 -29.05 12.12
N TYR A 278 8.08 -28.89 10.92
CA TYR A 278 7.27 -28.78 9.71
C TYR A 278 6.38 -30.03 9.53
N ASN A 279 6.94 -31.25 9.67
CA ASN A 279 6.17 -32.49 9.55
C ASN A 279 5.11 -32.64 10.67
N LYS A 280 5.44 -32.27 11.92
CA LYS A 280 4.46 -32.25 13.01
C LYS A 280 3.36 -31.22 12.78
N ALA A 281 3.77 -30.01 12.34
CA ALA A 281 2.83 -28.97 11.97
C ALA A 281 1.87 -29.38 10.84
N GLN A 282 2.34 -30.20 9.93
CA GLN A 282 1.51 -30.80 8.89
C GLN A 282 0.38 -31.65 9.46
N GLU A 283 0.69 -32.51 10.44
CA GLU A 283 -0.32 -33.36 11.09
C GLU A 283 -1.30 -32.53 11.94
N GLU A 284 -0.80 -31.50 12.63
CA GLU A 284 -1.62 -30.58 13.42
C GLU A 284 -2.50 -29.71 12.51
N LEU A 285 -1.95 -29.17 11.43
CA LEU A 285 -2.71 -28.40 10.44
C LEU A 285 -3.79 -29.26 9.76
N LYS A 286 -3.53 -30.55 9.52
CA LYS A 286 -4.54 -31.45 8.99
C LYS A 286 -5.69 -31.67 9.98
N LYS A 287 -5.42 -31.80 11.27
CA LYS A 287 -6.47 -31.87 12.30
C LYS A 287 -7.26 -30.57 12.39
N LEU A 288 -6.55 -29.42 12.42
CA LEU A 288 -7.17 -28.10 12.42
C LEU A 288 -8.03 -27.86 11.17
N HIS A 289 -7.62 -28.45 10.05
CA HIS A 289 -8.39 -28.37 8.80
C HIS A 289 -9.68 -29.22 8.84
N ASP A 290 -9.63 -30.42 9.37
CA ASP A 290 -10.83 -31.25 9.50
C ASP A 290 -11.85 -30.59 10.44
N ASP A 291 -11.39 -29.90 11.49
CA ASP A 291 -12.21 -29.08 12.37
C ASP A 291 -12.70 -27.78 11.69
N ALA A 292 -11.97 -27.26 10.71
CA ALA A 292 -12.34 -26.05 9.95
C ALA A 292 -13.24 -26.33 8.74
N LYS A 293 -13.42 -27.58 8.35
CA LYS A 293 -14.15 -27.96 7.11
C LYS A 293 -15.60 -27.49 7.08
N GLU A 294 -16.27 -27.46 8.23
CA GLU A 294 -17.62 -26.88 8.35
C GLU A 294 -17.65 -25.35 8.14
N GLN A 295 -16.53 -24.71 8.21
CA GLN A 295 -16.35 -23.25 8.23
C GLN A 295 -15.92 -22.67 6.88
N VAL A 296 -15.51 -23.50 5.95
CA VAL A 296 -15.27 -23.13 4.54
C VAL A 296 -16.51 -22.49 3.90
N THR A 297 -17.70 -22.88 4.36
CA THR A 297 -18.97 -22.27 3.90
C THR A 297 -19.09 -20.79 4.22
N ASP A 298 -18.53 -20.30 5.34
CA ASP A 298 -18.61 -18.88 5.71
C ASP A 298 -17.60 -18.03 4.92
N TRP A 299 -16.49 -18.61 4.56
CA TRP A 299 -15.53 -18.03 3.64
C TRP A 299 -16.12 -17.77 2.26
N LYS A 300 -16.74 -18.80 1.71
CA LYS A 300 -17.41 -18.70 0.42
C LYS A 300 -18.51 -17.64 0.48
N LYS A 301 -19.30 -17.60 1.55
CA LYS A 301 -20.33 -16.55 1.76
C LYS A 301 -19.71 -15.13 1.77
N ALA A 302 -18.53 -14.94 2.40
CA ALA A 302 -17.88 -13.63 2.42
C ALA A 302 -17.41 -13.20 1.03
N LEU A 303 -16.80 -14.12 0.28
CA LEU A 303 -16.35 -13.86 -1.10
C LEU A 303 -17.54 -13.65 -2.04
N ASP A 304 -18.60 -14.45 -1.90
CA ASP A 304 -19.81 -14.31 -2.69
C ASP A 304 -20.49 -12.96 -2.38
N LEU A 305 -20.60 -12.58 -1.11
CA LEU A 305 -21.12 -11.27 -0.68
C LEU A 305 -20.31 -10.13 -1.26
N PHE A 306 -18.99 -10.24 -1.24
CA PHE A 306 -18.09 -9.23 -1.83
C PHE A 306 -18.32 -9.15 -3.34
N LYS A 307 -18.29 -10.26 -4.04
CA LYS A 307 -18.49 -10.33 -5.50
C LYS A 307 -19.86 -9.83 -5.95
N GLU A 308 -20.90 -10.08 -5.18
CA GLU A 308 -22.26 -9.62 -5.48
C GLU A 308 -22.43 -8.11 -5.31
N ARG A 309 -21.72 -7.51 -4.34
CA ARG A 309 -21.94 -6.11 -3.96
C ARG A 309 -20.92 -5.14 -4.57
N PHE A 310 -19.65 -5.56 -4.64
CA PHE A 310 -18.58 -4.67 -5.08
C PHE A 310 -18.21 -4.87 -6.55
N PHE A 311 -18.16 -3.76 -7.27
CA PHE A 311 -17.82 -3.73 -8.69
C PHE A 311 -16.32 -3.49 -8.84
N VAL A 312 -15.57 -4.57 -8.95
CA VAL A 312 -14.11 -4.54 -9.08
C VAL A 312 -13.65 -5.43 -10.23
N PRO A 313 -12.55 -5.09 -10.92
CA PRO A 313 -12.04 -5.85 -12.06
C PRO A 313 -11.20 -7.05 -11.61
N PHE A 314 -11.51 -7.63 -10.45
CA PHE A 314 -10.80 -8.80 -9.95
C PHE A 314 -11.71 -9.71 -9.14
N SER A 315 -11.33 -10.97 -9.09
CA SER A 315 -11.86 -11.93 -8.14
C SER A 315 -10.74 -12.58 -7.35
N ILE A 316 -11.08 -13.04 -6.15
CA ILE A 316 -10.17 -13.72 -5.24
C ILE A 316 -10.73 -15.10 -5.02
N GLU A 317 -9.92 -16.10 -5.30
CA GLU A 317 -10.25 -17.48 -5.07
C GLU A 317 -9.22 -18.10 -4.14
N PRO A 318 -9.61 -18.94 -3.16
CA PRO A 318 -8.65 -19.71 -2.40
C PRO A 318 -7.92 -20.62 -3.38
N SER A 319 -6.58 -20.51 -3.44
CA SER A 319 -5.80 -21.40 -4.27
C SER A 319 -5.76 -22.77 -3.62
N ASN A 320 -6.25 -23.79 -4.32
CA ASN A 320 -6.09 -25.21 -3.95
C ASN A 320 -6.49 -25.56 -2.52
N GLN A 321 -7.78 -25.55 -2.23
CA GLN A 321 -8.29 -26.17 -0.99
C GLN A 321 -7.79 -27.62 -0.87
N GLU A 322 -7.73 -28.37 -1.97
CA GLU A 322 -7.24 -29.75 -1.98
C GLU A 322 -5.71 -29.85 -1.96
N ASP A 323 -4.98 -28.99 -2.68
CA ASP A 323 -3.51 -28.99 -2.71
C ASP A 323 -2.88 -28.43 -1.44
N VAL A 324 -3.52 -27.46 -0.79
CA VAL A 324 -3.12 -26.98 0.55
C VAL A 324 -3.21 -28.12 1.56
N ILE A 325 -4.22 -28.98 1.42
CA ILE A 325 -4.39 -30.17 2.24
C ILE A 325 -3.35 -31.25 1.93
N LEU A 326 -3.05 -31.46 0.64
CA LEU A 326 -2.19 -32.54 0.17
C LEU A 326 -0.71 -32.18 0.11
N ASN A 327 -0.37 -30.93 -0.18
CA ASN A 327 1.01 -30.47 -0.37
C ASN A 327 1.58 -29.63 0.76
N MET A 328 0.77 -29.32 1.80
CA MET A 328 1.20 -28.56 2.98
C MET A 328 1.74 -27.14 2.69
N GLU A 329 1.26 -26.55 1.64
CA GLU A 329 1.47 -25.14 1.37
C GLU A 329 0.54 -24.31 2.23
N LEU A 330 1.05 -23.16 2.69
CA LEU A 330 0.21 -22.17 3.33
C LEU A 330 -0.85 -21.70 2.34
N PRO A 331 -2.10 -21.52 2.78
CA PRO A 331 -3.16 -21.08 1.90
C PRO A 331 -2.76 -19.78 1.21
N SER A 332 -2.68 -19.85 -0.06
CA SER A 332 -2.46 -18.71 -0.92
C SER A 332 -3.73 -18.41 -1.69
N PHE A 333 -3.94 -17.15 -2.02
CA PHE A 333 -5.05 -16.72 -2.84
C PHE A 333 -4.63 -16.61 -4.28
N LYS A 334 -5.50 -17.07 -5.15
CA LYS A 334 -5.45 -16.72 -6.57
C LYS A 334 -6.16 -15.40 -6.75
N TYR A 335 -5.47 -14.49 -7.36
CA TYR A 335 -6.01 -13.20 -7.76
C TYR A 335 -6.24 -13.24 -9.26
N ILE A 336 -7.48 -13.09 -9.68
CA ILE A 336 -7.84 -13.12 -11.10
C ILE A 336 -8.26 -11.70 -11.47
N PHE A 337 -7.50 -11.09 -12.34
CA PHE A 337 -7.84 -9.79 -12.92
C PHE A 337 -8.67 -10.02 -14.19
N SER A 338 -9.81 -9.32 -14.31
CA SER A 338 -10.74 -9.44 -15.44
C SER A 338 -10.93 -8.08 -16.10
N ASP A 339 -10.70 -8.01 -17.40
CA ASP A 339 -10.98 -6.82 -18.22
C ASP A 339 -11.66 -7.22 -19.53
N SER A 340 -11.87 -6.26 -20.43
CA SER A 340 -12.49 -6.48 -21.74
C SER A 340 -11.73 -7.46 -22.65
N ARG A 341 -10.47 -7.80 -22.33
CA ARG A 341 -9.61 -8.72 -23.07
C ARG A 341 -9.64 -10.14 -22.52
N GLY A 342 -10.24 -10.35 -21.34
CA GLY A 342 -10.35 -11.65 -20.70
C GLY A 342 -9.87 -11.66 -19.25
N GLU A 343 -9.68 -12.86 -18.72
CA GLU A 343 -9.24 -13.10 -17.35
C GLU A 343 -7.80 -13.54 -17.31
N LYS A 344 -7.05 -13.05 -16.31
CA LYS A 344 -5.65 -13.42 -16.11
C LYS A 344 -5.34 -13.59 -14.63
N GLU A 345 -4.75 -14.73 -14.27
CA GLU A 345 -4.19 -14.93 -12.92
C GLU A 345 -2.95 -14.04 -12.74
N VAL A 346 -2.90 -13.31 -11.62
CA VAL A 346 -1.84 -12.36 -11.29
C VAL A 346 -1.38 -12.58 -9.85
N THR A 347 -0.18 -12.10 -9.52
CA THR A 347 0.26 -12.05 -8.12
C THR A 347 -0.45 -10.91 -7.38
N LYS A 348 -0.52 -10.96 -6.04
CA LYS A 348 -1.09 -9.88 -5.21
C LYS A 348 -0.44 -8.54 -5.53
N ASP A 349 0.88 -8.49 -5.57
CA ASP A 349 1.62 -7.25 -5.83
C ASP A 349 1.31 -6.68 -7.22
N ASN A 350 1.27 -7.55 -8.23
CA ASN A 350 0.88 -7.13 -9.56
C ASN A 350 -0.57 -6.64 -9.62
N LEU A 351 -1.50 -7.30 -8.91
CA LEU A 351 -2.87 -6.85 -8.79
C LEU A 351 -2.92 -5.47 -8.16
N LEU A 352 -2.34 -5.30 -6.98
CA LEU A 352 -2.36 -4.03 -6.25
C LEU A 352 -1.70 -2.88 -7.03
N ASN A 353 -0.70 -3.17 -7.88
CA ASN A 353 -0.05 -2.17 -8.72
C ASN A 353 -0.89 -1.68 -9.90
N VAL A 354 -1.81 -2.51 -10.41
CA VAL A 354 -2.66 -2.15 -11.56
C VAL A 354 -4.03 -1.59 -11.14
N LEU A 355 -4.46 -1.83 -9.90
CA LEU A 355 -5.72 -1.32 -9.38
C LEU A 355 -5.68 0.19 -9.15
N SER A 356 -6.75 0.87 -9.50
CA SER A 356 -7.01 2.25 -9.06
C SER A 356 -7.10 2.33 -7.53
N THR A 357 -6.98 3.53 -6.98
CA THR A 357 -7.09 3.74 -5.52
C THR A 357 -8.42 3.22 -4.96
N GLY A 358 -9.52 3.43 -5.67
CA GLY A 358 -10.85 2.94 -5.26
C GLY A 358 -10.96 1.42 -5.30
N GLU A 359 -10.47 0.77 -6.35
CA GLU A 359 -10.47 -0.70 -6.46
C GLU A 359 -9.56 -1.35 -5.42
N ARG A 360 -8.43 -0.74 -5.11
CA ARG A 360 -7.54 -1.18 -4.04
C ARG A 360 -8.21 -1.09 -2.67
N ARG A 361 -9.01 -0.04 -2.44
CA ARG A 361 -9.81 0.09 -1.21
C ARG A 361 -10.91 -0.94 -1.12
N ALA A 362 -11.56 -1.30 -2.23
CA ALA A 362 -12.52 -2.40 -2.24
C ALA A 362 -11.88 -3.73 -1.80
N TYR A 363 -10.61 -3.96 -2.17
CA TYR A 363 -9.84 -5.09 -1.67
C TYR A 363 -9.72 -5.10 -0.13
N TYR A 364 -9.48 -3.93 0.50
CA TYR A 364 -9.40 -3.84 1.96
C TYR A 364 -10.76 -4.01 2.66
N ILE A 365 -11.86 -3.66 1.99
CA ILE A 365 -13.20 -3.90 2.52
C ILE A 365 -13.51 -5.40 2.66
N LEU A 366 -12.95 -6.24 1.82
CA LEU A 366 -13.07 -7.68 1.98
C LEU A 366 -12.54 -8.13 3.35
N ASN A 367 -11.44 -7.55 3.83
CA ASN A 367 -10.92 -7.79 5.18
C ASN A 367 -11.92 -7.37 6.28
N MET A 368 -12.59 -6.22 6.11
CA MET A 368 -13.67 -5.79 7.00
C MET A 368 -14.81 -6.81 7.02
N ILE A 369 -15.25 -7.29 5.84
CA ILE A 369 -16.31 -8.29 5.74
C ILE A 369 -15.95 -9.52 6.55
N PHE A 370 -14.71 -10.00 6.43
CA PHE A 370 -14.22 -11.14 7.19
C PHE A 370 -14.26 -10.89 8.70
N GLN A 371 -13.72 -9.79 9.18
CA GLN A 371 -13.68 -9.47 10.62
C GLN A 371 -15.10 -9.39 11.22
N ILE A 372 -16.02 -8.75 10.52
CA ILE A 372 -17.42 -8.62 10.94
C ILE A 372 -18.13 -9.99 10.99
N LEU A 373 -17.91 -10.85 9.99
CA LEU A 373 -18.51 -12.18 9.99
C LEU A 373 -18.00 -13.07 11.12
N VAL A 374 -16.71 -12.96 11.45
CA VAL A 374 -16.13 -13.65 12.61
C VAL A 374 -16.79 -13.18 13.91
N ALA A 375 -16.83 -11.87 14.12
CA ALA A 375 -17.43 -11.30 15.33
C ALA A 375 -18.93 -11.66 15.45
N LYS A 376 -19.67 -11.64 14.33
CA LYS A 376 -21.07 -12.08 14.27
C LYS A 376 -21.23 -13.54 14.70
N LYS A 377 -20.38 -14.44 14.20
CA LYS A 377 -20.43 -15.86 14.52
C LYS A 377 -20.14 -16.14 15.99
N GLN A 378 -19.25 -15.35 16.59
CA GLN A 378 -18.94 -15.44 18.01
C GLN A 378 -20.04 -14.88 18.91
N GLY A 379 -21.06 -14.21 18.34
CA GLY A 379 -22.12 -13.54 19.13
C GLY A 379 -21.56 -12.44 20.04
N LYS A 380 -20.43 -11.84 19.67
CA LYS A 380 -19.69 -10.91 20.51
C LYS A 380 -20.11 -9.48 20.21
N GLU A 381 -20.55 -8.76 21.25
CA GLU A 381 -20.82 -7.32 21.09
C GLU A 381 -19.50 -6.59 20.80
N CYS A 382 -19.44 -5.86 19.67
CA CYS A 382 -18.26 -5.13 19.23
C CYS A 382 -18.57 -3.68 18.91
N PHE A 383 -17.58 -2.82 19.19
CA PHE A 383 -17.55 -1.43 18.76
C PHE A 383 -16.72 -1.32 17.49
N VAL A 384 -17.36 -0.97 16.37
CA VAL A 384 -16.73 -0.91 15.05
C VAL A 384 -16.45 0.55 14.69
N VAL A 385 -15.20 0.88 14.50
CA VAL A 385 -14.75 2.19 14.05
C VAL A 385 -14.39 2.11 12.56
N LEU A 386 -15.10 2.88 11.75
CA LEU A 386 -14.92 2.96 10.30
C LEU A 386 -14.39 4.36 9.96
N ASP A 387 -13.13 4.46 9.56
CA ASP A 387 -12.46 5.72 9.28
C ASP A 387 -12.23 5.89 7.77
N ASP A 388 -12.89 6.89 7.18
CA ASP A 388 -12.79 7.29 5.76
C ASP A 388 -12.93 6.16 4.72
N ILE A 389 -13.73 5.15 5.04
CA ILE A 389 -13.87 3.95 4.20
C ILE A 389 -14.46 4.19 2.81
N SER A 390 -15.10 5.35 2.59
CA SER A 390 -15.76 5.71 1.33
C SER A 390 -14.90 6.55 0.39
N GLU A 391 -13.73 6.98 0.82
CA GLU A 391 -12.86 7.84 0.03
C GLU A 391 -12.36 7.12 -1.24
N SER A 392 -12.32 7.83 -2.36
CA SER A 392 -11.89 7.32 -3.69
C SER A 392 -12.73 6.21 -4.31
N PHE A 393 -13.87 5.83 -3.72
CA PHE A 393 -14.80 4.93 -4.39
C PHE A 393 -15.56 5.61 -5.51
N ASP A 394 -15.84 4.84 -6.55
CA ASP A 394 -16.88 5.19 -7.52
C ASP A 394 -18.28 5.12 -6.87
N TYR A 395 -19.28 5.68 -7.54
CA TYR A 395 -20.63 5.72 -7.00
C TYR A 395 -21.20 4.33 -6.69
N LYS A 396 -20.89 3.30 -7.50
CA LYS A 396 -21.42 1.95 -7.31
C LYS A 396 -20.87 1.32 -6.03
N ASN A 397 -19.55 1.37 -5.87
CA ASN A 397 -18.89 0.83 -4.68
C ASN A 397 -19.22 1.65 -3.41
N LYS A 398 -19.43 2.98 -3.55
CA LYS A 398 -19.92 3.82 -2.44
C LYS A 398 -21.29 3.37 -1.93
N TYR A 399 -22.23 3.02 -2.81
CA TYR A 399 -23.52 2.51 -2.40
C TYR A 399 -23.44 1.10 -1.82
N ALA A 400 -22.58 0.25 -2.37
CA ALA A 400 -22.33 -1.10 -1.84
C ALA A 400 -21.87 -1.08 -0.38
N ILE A 401 -20.93 -0.16 -0.04
CA ILE A 401 -20.48 -0.03 1.35
C ILE A 401 -21.57 0.52 2.28
N ILE A 402 -22.39 1.47 1.80
CA ILE A 402 -23.52 1.99 2.58
C ILE A 402 -24.52 0.89 2.91
N GLU A 403 -24.87 0.05 1.94
CA GLU A 403 -25.75 -1.11 2.16
C GLU A 403 -25.14 -2.10 3.14
N TYR A 404 -23.83 -2.37 3.00
CA TYR A 404 -23.15 -3.27 3.93
C TYR A 404 -23.12 -2.74 5.36
N ILE A 405 -22.88 -1.43 5.56
CA ILE A 405 -22.96 -0.80 6.89
C ILE A 405 -24.40 -0.89 7.45
N SER A 406 -25.41 -0.72 6.59
CA SER A 406 -26.80 -0.89 7.00
C SER A 406 -27.05 -2.30 7.53
N ASP A 407 -26.62 -3.33 6.80
CA ASP A 407 -26.76 -4.72 7.23
C ASP A 407 -26.05 -5.00 8.55
N ILE A 408 -24.81 -4.54 8.71
CA ILE A 408 -24.05 -4.69 9.96
C ILE A 408 -24.81 -4.06 11.13
N SER A 409 -25.42 -2.89 10.92
CA SER A 409 -26.17 -2.17 11.95
C SER A 409 -27.43 -2.92 12.42
N GLU A 410 -27.89 -3.88 11.62
CA GLU A 410 -29.08 -4.70 11.91
C GLU A 410 -28.74 -6.09 12.49
N TYR A 411 -27.47 -6.47 12.55
CA TYR A 411 -27.09 -7.76 13.15
C TYR A 411 -27.37 -7.78 14.65
N THR A 412 -28.07 -8.82 15.09
CA THR A 412 -28.46 -9.04 16.50
C THR A 412 -27.88 -10.34 17.03
N ASP A 413 -27.80 -10.45 18.35
CA ASP A 413 -27.50 -11.68 19.08
C ASP A 413 -28.78 -12.56 19.26
N ALA A 414 -28.63 -13.63 20.02
CA ALA A 414 -29.74 -14.54 20.31
C ALA A 414 -30.87 -13.90 21.18
N ASN A 415 -30.60 -12.75 21.82
CA ASN A 415 -31.54 -12.01 22.65
C ASN A 415 -32.17 -10.82 21.89
N ASP A 416 -31.92 -10.70 20.60
CA ASP A 416 -32.34 -9.59 19.72
C ASP A 416 -31.66 -8.24 20.07
N GLU A 417 -30.48 -8.27 20.75
CA GLU A 417 -29.65 -7.10 21.00
C GLU A 417 -28.66 -6.87 19.88
N LYS A 418 -28.41 -5.59 19.54
CA LYS A 418 -27.50 -5.22 18.46
C LYS A 418 -26.08 -5.64 18.78
N LEU A 419 -25.48 -6.49 17.93
CA LEU A 419 -24.10 -6.95 18.06
C LEU A 419 -23.06 -5.86 17.80
N PHE A 420 -23.35 -4.91 16.91
CA PHE A 420 -22.37 -3.91 16.48
C PHE A 420 -22.84 -2.49 16.78
N LYS A 421 -22.02 -1.77 17.51
CA LYS A 421 -22.11 -0.31 17.69
C LYS A 421 -21.10 0.34 16.76
N ILE A 422 -21.58 1.09 15.77
CA ILE A 422 -20.75 1.62 14.69
C ILE A 422 -20.46 3.09 14.92
N LEU A 423 -19.18 3.46 14.92
CA LEU A 423 -18.70 4.84 14.78
C LEU A 423 -18.14 5.01 13.37
N LEU A 424 -18.82 5.83 12.56
CA LEU A 424 -18.40 6.17 11.21
C LEU A 424 -17.77 7.57 11.22
N LEU A 425 -16.53 7.66 10.79
CA LEU A 425 -15.81 8.90 10.59
C LEU A 425 -15.63 9.12 9.07
N THR A 426 -15.93 10.31 8.59
CA THR A 426 -15.76 10.66 7.18
C THR A 426 -15.65 12.16 6.99
N HIS A 427 -14.80 12.60 6.08
CA HIS A 427 -14.75 13.95 5.58
C HIS A 427 -15.58 14.15 4.30
N ASN A 428 -16.12 13.08 3.69
CA ASN A 428 -16.97 13.15 2.52
C ASN A 428 -18.42 13.47 2.90
N PHE A 429 -18.87 14.68 2.62
CA PHE A 429 -20.20 15.15 3.01
C PHE A 429 -21.34 14.39 2.31
N ASP A 430 -21.20 14.01 1.06
CA ASP A 430 -22.21 13.22 0.33
C ASP A 430 -22.41 11.84 0.96
N PHE A 431 -21.32 11.18 1.36
CA PHE A 431 -21.36 9.94 2.10
C PHE A 431 -22.03 10.12 3.48
N TYR A 432 -21.60 11.13 4.24
CA TYR A 432 -22.22 11.51 5.52
C TYR A 432 -23.72 11.74 5.39
N ARG A 433 -24.15 12.53 4.39
CA ARG A 433 -25.57 12.83 4.14
C ARG A 433 -26.37 11.57 3.84
N THR A 434 -25.81 10.68 3.02
CA THR A 434 -26.49 9.42 2.62
C THR A 434 -26.65 8.50 3.81
N VAL A 435 -25.59 8.27 4.58
CA VAL A 435 -25.62 7.43 5.79
C VAL A 435 -26.55 8.03 6.85
N SER A 436 -26.47 9.34 7.09
CA SER A 436 -27.31 10.03 8.06
C SER A 436 -28.80 9.97 7.71
N SER A 437 -29.13 9.92 6.42
CA SER A 437 -30.54 9.84 5.97
C SER A 437 -31.12 8.44 5.98
N ARG A 438 -30.28 7.39 5.82
CA ARG A 438 -30.73 6.00 5.63
C ARG A 438 -30.53 5.14 6.87
N ILE A 439 -29.41 5.27 7.57
CA ILE A 439 -28.96 4.34 8.59
C ILE A 439 -29.06 4.96 9.99
N THR A 440 -28.64 6.21 10.14
CA THR A 440 -28.45 6.82 11.46
C THR A 440 -29.79 7.29 12.05
N LYS A 441 -30.04 6.99 13.32
CA LYS A 441 -31.18 7.57 14.06
C LYS A 441 -30.99 9.07 14.21
N ARG A 442 -32.09 9.84 14.20
CA ARG A 442 -32.06 11.28 14.43
C ARG A 442 -31.33 11.60 15.73
N GLY A 443 -30.31 12.47 15.65
CA GLY A 443 -29.53 12.92 16.81
C GLY A 443 -28.18 12.21 16.99
N ASN A 444 -27.86 11.18 16.21
CA ASN A 444 -26.60 10.43 16.29
C ASN A 444 -25.61 10.81 15.16
N SER A 445 -25.87 11.87 14.43
CA SER A 445 -24.94 12.42 13.45
C SER A 445 -24.40 13.76 13.90
N PHE A 446 -23.09 13.93 13.77
CA PHE A 446 -22.39 15.13 14.24
C PHE A 446 -21.42 15.60 13.16
N ILE A 447 -21.14 16.90 13.17
CA ILE A 447 -20.05 17.50 12.40
C ILE A 447 -18.98 17.89 13.40
N ALA A 448 -17.75 17.40 13.19
CA ALA A 448 -16.61 17.72 14.03
C ALA A 448 -15.82 18.87 13.42
N PHE A 449 -15.41 19.82 14.22
CA PHE A 449 -14.49 20.88 13.83
C PHE A 449 -13.47 21.18 14.93
N LEU A 450 -12.33 21.68 14.52
CA LEU A 450 -11.25 22.04 15.44
C LEU A 450 -11.42 23.49 15.87
N ASP A 451 -11.66 23.68 17.18
CA ASP A 451 -11.67 24.98 17.83
C ASP A 451 -10.44 25.13 18.70
N SER A 452 -9.48 25.92 18.21
CA SER A 452 -8.16 26.06 18.82
C SER A 452 -7.47 24.70 19.03
N ASP A 453 -7.48 24.15 20.25
CA ASP A 453 -6.88 22.86 20.60
C ASP A 453 -7.92 21.79 20.97
N LYS A 454 -9.22 22.06 20.76
CA LYS A 454 -10.30 21.15 21.14
C LYS A 454 -11.16 20.79 19.95
N ILE A 455 -11.53 19.53 19.87
CA ILE A 455 -12.53 19.06 18.90
C ILE A 455 -13.91 19.35 19.50
N LYS A 456 -14.71 20.14 18.79
CA LYS A 456 -16.13 20.38 19.08
C LYS A 456 -17.00 19.54 18.14
N LEU A 457 -18.11 19.04 18.68
CA LEU A 457 -19.10 18.27 17.93
C LEU A 457 -20.41 19.05 17.92
N GLU A 458 -20.87 19.41 16.74
CA GLU A 458 -22.20 19.97 16.54
C GLU A 458 -23.15 18.91 15.96
N LYS A 459 -24.43 18.99 16.33
CA LYS A 459 -25.46 18.11 15.75
C LYS A 459 -25.45 18.24 14.24
N GLY A 460 -25.53 17.11 13.55
CA GLY A 460 -25.53 17.06 12.11
C GLY A 460 -26.67 17.88 11.52
N GLN A 461 -26.28 18.89 10.76
CA GLN A 461 -27.16 19.77 10.02
C GLN A 461 -26.99 19.48 8.52
N TYR A 462 -27.85 20.07 7.70
CA TYR A 462 -27.73 20.05 6.25
C TYR A 462 -27.83 18.67 5.58
N THR A 463 -28.25 17.64 6.29
CA THR A 463 -28.50 16.30 5.74
C THR A 463 -29.70 16.24 4.80
N LYS A 464 -30.56 17.27 4.85
CA LYS A 464 -31.68 17.47 3.94
C LYS A 464 -31.48 18.73 3.12
N ASN A 465 -32.35 18.96 2.13
CA ASN A 465 -32.32 20.14 1.28
C ASN A 465 -32.34 21.42 2.12
N ILE A 466 -31.19 22.09 2.22
CA ILE A 466 -30.99 23.33 2.99
C ILE A 466 -31.88 24.47 2.47
N PHE A 467 -32.08 24.56 1.16
CA PHE A 467 -32.88 25.59 0.54
C PHE A 467 -34.35 25.46 0.88
N MET A 468 -34.85 24.24 1.14
CA MET A 468 -36.17 24.04 1.68
C MET A 468 -36.27 24.61 3.14
N HIS A 469 -35.21 24.44 3.92
CA HIS A 469 -35.14 25.02 5.25
C HIS A 469 -35.15 26.57 5.17
N TYR A 470 -34.36 27.17 4.30
CA TYR A 470 -34.33 28.59 4.04
C TYR A 470 -35.70 29.10 3.57
N LYS A 471 -36.33 28.41 2.64
CA LYS A 471 -37.68 28.73 2.19
C LYS A 471 -38.68 28.77 3.34
N ASN A 472 -38.72 27.74 4.14
CA ASN A 472 -39.63 27.63 5.27
C ASN A 472 -39.35 28.70 6.36
N THR A 473 -38.08 29.09 6.52
CA THR A 473 -37.68 30.15 7.45
C THR A 473 -38.22 31.50 6.97
N LEU A 474 -37.98 31.85 5.69
CA LEU A 474 -38.46 33.11 5.11
C LEU A 474 -39.99 33.22 5.12
N VAL A 475 -40.72 32.10 4.88
CA VAL A 475 -42.19 32.08 5.00
C VAL A 475 -42.65 32.35 6.43
N LYS A 476 -41.96 31.81 7.42
CA LYS A 476 -42.36 31.97 8.84
C LYS A 476 -41.99 33.30 9.41
N LYS A 477 -40.77 33.74 9.12
CA LYS A 477 -40.21 35.01 9.62
C LYS A 477 -39.09 35.44 8.67
N TYR A 478 -39.23 36.61 8.11
CA TYR A 478 -38.21 37.21 7.28
C TYR A 478 -36.88 37.36 8.05
N SER A 479 -35.77 37.12 7.38
CA SER A 479 -34.41 37.20 7.91
C SER A 479 -33.46 37.62 6.80
N ASP A 480 -32.74 38.75 7.02
CA ASP A 480 -31.79 39.32 6.05
C ASP A 480 -30.69 38.33 5.68
N ASN A 481 -30.10 37.63 6.65
CA ASN A 481 -29.04 36.67 6.41
C ASN A 481 -29.51 35.49 5.53
N ILE A 482 -30.71 34.95 5.81
CA ILE A 482 -31.27 33.84 5.02
C ILE A 482 -31.67 34.30 3.61
N MET A 483 -32.20 35.53 3.48
CA MET A 483 -32.53 36.09 2.18
C MET A 483 -31.28 36.27 1.33
N VAL A 484 -30.21 36.88 1.86
CA VAL A 484 -28.93 37.07 1.18
C VAL A 484 -28.31 35.72 0.80
N ALA A 485 -28.25 34.81 1.75
CA ALA A 485 -27.70 33.44 1.51
C ALA A 485 -28.48 32.62 0.47
N SER A 486 -29.75 33.02 0.18
CA SER A 486 -30.58 32.34 -0.82
C SER A 486 -30.37 32.86 -2.25
N ILE A 487 -29.75 34.03 -2.41
CA ILE A 487 -29.54 34.65 -3.75
C ILE A 487 -28.81 33.74 -4.73
N PRO A 488 -27.67 33.11 -4.37
CA PRO A 488 -26.97 32.22 -5.27
C PRO A 488 -27.83 31.05 -5.77
N PHE A 489 -28.66 30.50 -4.87
CA PHE A 489 -29.54 29.39 -5.21
C PHE A 489 -30.65 29.82 -6.18
N VAL A 490 -31.33 30.93 -5.92
CA VAL A 490 -32.41 31.44 -6.78
C VAL A 490 -31.87 31.83 -8.15
N ARG A 491 -30.68 32.42 -8.20
CA ARG A 491 -29.99 32.71 -9.46
C ARG A 491 -29.76 31.43 -10.29
N ASN A 492 -29.25 30.39 -9.67
CA ASN A 492 -29.04 29.12 -10.35
C ASN A 492 -30.37 28.46 -10.78
N LEU A 493 -31.42 28.60 -9.97
CA LEU A 493 -32.76 28.13 -10.35
C LEU A 493 -33.24 28.78 -11.64
N ILE A 494 -33.02 30.12 -11.80
CA ILE A 494 -33.37 30.83 -13.02
C ILE A 494 -32.52 30.37 -14.20
N GLU A 495 -31.21 30.22 -14.01
CA GLU A 495 -30.29 29.70 -15.02
C GLU A 495 -30.77 28.38 -15.64
N TYR A 496 -31.20 27.45 -14.79
CA TYR A 496 -31.67 26.11 -15.23
C TYR A 496 -33.08 26.11 -15.83
N THR A 497 -33.91 27.11 -15.53
CA THR A 497 -35.31 27.13 -15.99
C THR A 497 -35.56 28.11 -17.15
N GLU A 498 -34.86 29.24 -17.17
CA GLU A 498 -35.11 30.33 -18.11
C GLU A 498 -33.86 30.69 -18.97
N GLY A 499 -32.68 30.23 -18.53
CA GLY A 499 -31.40 30.55 -19.17
C GLY A 499 -30.64 31.71 -18.55
N ASP A 500 -29.40 31.89 -19.01
CA ASP A 500 -28.42 32.84 -18.47
C ASP A 500 -28.50 34.25 -19.08
N ASP A 501 -29.39 34.47 -20.03
CA ASP A 501 -29.74 35.75 -20.65
C ASP A 501 -30.99 36.41 -20.05
N ASN A 502 -31.66 35.76 -19.10
CA ASN A 502 -32.82 36.26 -18.42
C ASN A 502 -32.47 37.50 -17.54
N GLU A 503 -33.32 38.56 -17.59
CA GLU A 503 -33.09 39.82 -16.86
C GLU A 503 -33.03 39.65 -15.36
N ASP A 504 -33.84 38.74 -14.79
CA ASP A 504 -33.83 38.45 -13.34
C ASP A 504 -32.56 37.70 -12.93
N TYR A 505 -32.06 36.78 -13.79
CA TYR A 505 -30.78 36.16 -13.63
C TYR A 505 -29.62 37.15 -13.64
N LEU A 506 -29.62 38.09 -14.59
CA LEU A 506 -28.61 39.14 -14.70
C LEU A 506 -28.65 40.07 -13.48
N THR A 507 -29.87 40.39 -12.97
CA THR A 507 -30.07 41.17 -11.74
C THR A 507 -29.43 40.46 -10.54
N LEU A 508 -29.74 39.19 -10.30
CA LEU A 508 -29.14 38.43 -9.19
C LEU A 508 -27.62 38.25 -9.38
N THR A 509 -27.15 38.06 -10.63
CA THR A 509 -25.73 38.02 -10.95
C THR A 509 -24.99 39.29 -10.56
N SER A 510 -25.65 40.45 -10.66
CA SER A 510 -25.11 41.74 -10.24
C SER A 510 -25.01 41.90 -8.69
N VAL A 511 -25.60 41.02 -7.91
CA VAL A 511 -25.40 40.93 -6.45
C VAL A 511 -24.27 39.96 -6.10
N LEU A 512 -23.86 39.11 -7.04
CA LEU A 512 -22.77 38.14 -6.85
C LEU A 512 -21.47 38.61 -7.51
N HIS A 513 -21.52 39.51 -8.48
CA HIS A 513 -20.39 40.14 -9.14
C HIS A 513 -20.59 41.65 -9.13
N TYR A 514 -19.51 42.41 -8.87
CA TYR A 514 -19.58 43.86 -8.84
C TYR A 514 -19.74 44.45 -10.26
N LYS A 515 -20.92 44.97 -10.54
CA LYS A 515 -21.35 45.59 -11.81
C LYS A 515 -21.89 47.00 -11.56
N GLU A 516 -22.14 47.77 -12.61
CA GLU A 516 -22.67 49.15 -12.52
C GLU A 516 -23.98 49.27 -11.75
N ASN A 517 -24.82 48.25 -11.77
CA ASN A 517 -26.11 48.22 -11.09
C ASN A 517 -26.07 47.57 -9.72
N THR A 518 -24.95 47.02 -9.25
CA THR A 518 -24.81 46.31 -7.96
C THR A 518 -25.33 47.18 -6.79
N ARG A 519 -24.97 48.44 -6.76
CA ARG A 519 -25.39 49.40 -5.73
C ARG A 519 -26.75 50.08 -5.99
N LYS A 520 -27.54 49.54 -6.95
CA LYS A 520 -28.87 50.08 -7.29
C LYS A 520 -29.99 49.05 -7.08
N ILE A 521 -29.64 47.82 -6.80
CA ILE A 521 -30.61 46.72 -6.64
C ILE A 521 -31.25 46.86 -5.27
N THR A 522 -32.59 46.92 -5.25
CA THR A 522 -33.37 47.09 -4.05
C THR A 522 -33.89 45.76 -3.49
N LEU A 523 -34.25 45.78 -2.21
CA LEU A 523 -34.86 44.62 -1.55
C LEU A 523 -36.19 44.24 -2.21
N ASN A 524 -36.95 45.18 -2.72
CA ASN A 524 -38.19 44.91 -3.45
C ASN A 524 -37.96 44.13 -4.75
N GLN A 525 -36.92 44.48 -5.51
CA GLN A 525 -36.57 43.74 -6.71
C GLN A 525 -36.24 42.26 -6.41
N ILE A 526 -35.49 41.99 -5.33
CA ILE A 526 -35.20 40.65 -4.88
C ILE A 526 -36.47 39.90 -4.47
N GLN A 527 -37.37 40.57 -3.74
CA GLN A 527 -38.66 40.01 -3.35
C GLN A 527 -39.49 39.59 -4.58
N ASP A 528 -39.58 40.44 -5.59
CA ASP A 528 -40.33 40.15 -6.82
C ASP A 528 -39.74 38.95 -7.58
N ILE A 529 -38.40 38.90 -7.68
CA ILE A 529 -37.70 37.75 -8.29
C ILE A 529 -37.94 36.48 -7.48
N PHE A 530 -37.81 36.53 -6.15
CA PHE A 530 -38.03 35.36 -5.29
C PHE A 530 -39.46 34.87 -5.39
N ASN A 531 -40.43 35.74 -5.40
CA ASN A 531 -41.84 35.41 -5.58
C ASN A 531 -42.13 34.78 -6.94
N LYS A 532 -41.49 35.29 -7.99
CA LYS A 532 -41.67 34.82 -9.36
C LYS A 532 -41.10 33.39 -9.55
N TYR A 533 -39.99 33.04 -8.94
CA TYR A 533 -39.30 31.78 -9.20
C TYR A 533 -39.39 30.78 -8.05
N TRP A 534 -39.31 31.23 -6.81
CA TRP A 534 -39.19 30.32 -5.66
C TRP A 534 -40.43 30.22 -4.81
N PHE A 535 -41.19 31.32 -4.67
CA PHE A 535 -42.41 31.39 -3.85
C PHE A 535 -43.69 31.46 -4.70
N LYS A 536 -43.69 30.92 -5.92
CA LYS A 536 -44.82 30.96 -6.88
C LYS A 536 -46.20 30.62 -6.26
N LYS A 537 -46.23 29.64 -5.33
CA LYS A 537 -47.49 29.16 -4.71
C LYS A 537 -47.91 29.97 -3.49
N GLU A 538 -46.97 30.54 -2.76
CA GLU A 538 -47.15 31.25 -1.51
C GLU A 538 -46.19 32.45 -1.53
N PRO A 539 -46.58 33.54 -2.23
CA PRO A 539 -45.75 34.75 -2.26
C PRO A 539 -45.50 35.30 -0.86
N ILE A 540 -44.28 35.74 -0.63
CA ILE A 540 -43.88 36.36 0.65
C ILE A 540 -43.71 37.86 0.49
N THR A 541 -43.90 38.58 1.58
CA THR A 541 -43.62 40.00 1.67
C THR A 541 -42.47 40.22 2.67
N PHE A 542 -41.43 40.88 2.24
CA PHE A 542 -40.36 41.33 3.13
C PHE A 542 -40.88 42.52 3.98
N ALA A 543 -40.05 43.04 4.92
CA ALA A 543 -40.50 44.11 5.81
C ALA A 543 -41.00 45.36 5.03
N VAL A 544 -42.24 45.76 5.24
CA VAL A 544 -42.97 46.73 4.42
C VAL A 544 -42.27 48.07 4.29
N ASP A 545 -41.56 48.54 5.31
CA ASP A 545 -40.92 49.86 5.31
C ASP A 545 -39.47 49.85 4.78
N ARG A 546 -39.03 48.74 4.18
CA ARG A 546 -37.63 48.50 3.75
C ARG A 546 -37.48 48.25 2.23
N GLU A 547 -38.51 48.44 1.45
CA GLU A 547 -38.56 48.09 0.02
C GLU A 547 -37.47 48.79 -0.80
N SER A 548 -37.09 50.01 -0.42
CA SER A 548 -36.05 50.80 -1.10
C SER A 548 -34.61 50.54 -0.57
N GLU A 549 -34.44 49.71 0.45
CA GLU A 549 -33.10 49.40 0.95
C GLU A 549 -32.30 48.68 -0.13
N LEU A 550 -31.00 49.00 -0.18
CA LEU A 550 -30.09 48.39 -1.16
C LEU A 550 -29.56 47.04 -0.67
N VAL A 551 -29.68 46.04 -1.51
CA VAL A 551 -29.26 44.68 -1.16
C VAL A 551 -27.76 44.59 -0.90
N TYR A 552 -26.97 45.44 -1.58
CA TYR A 552 -25.53 45.55 -1.32
C TYR A 552 -25.28 45.96 0.13
N ASP A 553 -26.00 46.98 0.62
CA ASP A 553 -25.83 47.48 1.99
C ASP A 553 -26.29 46.45 3.04
N ILE A 554 -27.40 45.74 2.77
CA ILE A 554 -27.88 44.64 3.61
C ILE A 554 -26.84 43.55 3.70
N LEU A 555 -26.25 43.11 2.55
CA LEU A 555 -25.21 42.07 2.51
C LEU A 555 -23.98 42.50 3.30
N MET A 556 -23.50 43.74 3.18
CA MET A 556 -22.35 44.24 3.93
C MET A 556 -22.65 44.32 5.43
N GLN A 557 -23.83 44.78 5.81
CA GLN A 557 -24.27 44.81 7.22
C GLN A 557 -24.34 43.39 7.81
N GLU A 558 -24.90 42.43 7.10
CA GLU A 558 -24.95 41.04 7.56
C GLU A 558 -23.53 40.43 7.67
N SER A 559 -22.61 40.73 6.75
CA SER A 559 -21.23 40.29 6.85
C SER A 559 -20.49 40.85 8.07
N GLU A 560 -20.80 42.07 8.51
CA GLU A 560 -20.21 42.69 9.71
C GLU A 560 -20.78 42.15 11.03
N LYS A 561 -21.99 41.59 11.01
CA LYS A 561 -22.61 40.96 12.19
C LYS A 561 -21.99 39.59 12.51
N ILE A 562 -21.26 39.00 11.59
CA ILE A 562 -20.64 37.69 11.79
C ILE A 562 -19.46 37.86 12.74
N SER A 563 -19.66 37.47 14.00
CA SER A 563 -18.67 37.54 15.07
C SER A 563 -18.30 36.17 15.64
N ASP A 564 -19.21 35.22 15.57
CA ASP A 564 -18.98 33.85 16.01
C ASP A 564 -18.46 33.01 14.84
N ILE A 565 -17.15 33.02 14.68
CA ILE A 565 -16.45 32.34 13.59
C ILE A 565 -16.27 30.83 13.83
N GLU A 566 -16.77 30.31 14.94
CA GLU A 566 -16.64 28.92 15.36
C GLU A 566 -17.87 28.09 15.04
N LYS A 567 -18.97 28.71 14.60
CA LYS A 567 -20.18 28.02 14.19
C LYS A 567 -20.15 27.58 12.73
N LEU A 568 -20.80 26.45 12.49
CA LEU A 568 -20.92 25.88 11.14
C LEU A 568 -22.19 26.38 10.43
N GLU A 569 -22.36 27.67 10.30
CA GLU A 569 -23.53 28.28 9.63
C GLU A 569 -23.18 28.51 8.14
N ILE A 570 -23.81 27.72 7.24
CA ILE A 570 -23.58 27.85 5.77
C ILE A 570 -23.97 29.28 5.31
N GLU A 571 -25.03 29.83 5.83
CA GLU A 571 -25.47 31.19 5.52
C GLU A 571 -24.36 32.22 5.78
N ASN A 572 -23.65 32.11 6.87
CA ASN A 572 -22.52 33.00 7.18
C ASN A 572 -21.35 32.84 6.19
N LYS A 573 -21.08 31.62 5.80
CA LYS A 573 -20.06 31.34 4.79
C LYS A 573 -20.43 31.91 3.42
N LEU A 574 -21.70 31.79 3.02
CA LEU A 574 -22.24 32.38 1.78
C LEU A 574 -22.12 33.89 1.79
N ILE A 575 -22.60 34.53 2.86
CA ILE A 575 -22.56 35.97 3.02
C ILE A 575 -21.14 36.51 2.95
N LEU A 576 -20.21 35.91 3.72
CA LEU A 576 -18.80 36.30 3.63
C LEU A 576 -18.21 36.10 2.24
N SER A 577 -18.49 34.99 1.59
CA SER A 577 -17.96 34.70 0.23
C SER A 577 -18.47 35.73 -0.79
N MET A 578 -19.74 36.11 -0.71
CA MET A 578 -20.33 37.15 -1.54
C MET A 578 -19.71 38.54 -1.24
N ALA A 579 -19.59 38.92 0.02
CA ALA A 579 -18.98 40.17 0.43
C ALA A 579 -17.51 40.28 0.00
N ILE A 580 -16.73 39.22 0.23
CA ILE A 580 -15.33 39.09 -0.19
C ILE A 580 -15.20 39.32 -1.71
N ARG A 581 -16.04 38.65 -2.50
CA ARG A 581 -16.01 38.82 -3.97
C ARG A 581 -16.36 40.24 -4.39
N LEU A 582 -17.46 40.79 -3.89
CA LEU A 582 -17.90 42.11 -4.30
C LEU A 582 -16.86 43.17 -3.95
N MET A 583 -16.32 43.16 -2.72
CA MET A 583 -15.28 44.11 -2.31
C MET A 583 -13.98 43.92 -3.13
N GLY A 584 -13.55 42.68 -3.38
CA GLY A 584 -12.35 42.39 -4.16
C GLY A 584 -12.49 42.86 -5.60
N GLU A 585 -13.64 42.57 -6.25
CA GLU A 585 -13.91 43.03 -7.60
C GLU A 585 -14.04 44.53 -7.69
N GLU A 586 -14.73 45.18 -6.75
CA GLU A 586 -14.82 46.64 -6.66
C GLU A 586 -13.45 47.27 -6.54
N TYR A 587 -12.60 46.74 -5.65
CA TYR A 587 -11.23 47.24 -5.48
C TYR A 587 -10.43 47.15 -6.77
N MET A 588 -10.43 45.98 -7.42
CA MET A 588 -9.71 45.77 -8.69
C MET A 588 -10.22 46.71 -9.79
N GLN A 589 -11.53 46.89 -9.91
CA GLN A 589 -12.13 47.79 -10.92
C GLN A 589 -11.70 49.24 -10.69
N ASN A 590 -11.83 49.72 -9.45
CA ASN A 590 -11.45 51.09 -9.08
C ASN A 590 -9.95 51.35 -9.37
N LYS A 591 -9.09 50.38 -9.04
CA LYS A 591 -7.65 50.49 -9.29
C LYS A 591 -7.32 50.46 -10.79
N ILE A 592 -7.97 49.65 -11.57
CA ILE A 592 -7.78 49.64 -13.03
C ILE A 592 -8.23 50.95 -13.63
N ILE A 593 -9.36 51.51 -13.17
CA ILE A 593 -9.85 52.83 -13.64
C ILE A 593 -8.88 53.95 -13.29
N SER A 594 -8.34 53.97 -12.05
CA SER A 594 -7.50 55.05 -11.55
C SER A 594 -6.08 55.00 -12.09
N ASP A 595 -5.51 53.81 -12.16
CA ASP A 595 -4.06 53.62 -12.33
C ASP A 595 -3.66 53.21 -13.74
N VAL A 596 -4.61 52.81 -14.59
CA VAL A 596 -4.34 52.31 -15.95
C VAL A 596 -4.93 53.21 -17.03
N ALA A 597 -4.09 53.67 -17.96
CA ALA A 597 -4.55 54.38 -19.15
C ALA A 597 -5.54 53.45 -19.93
N ASN A 598 -6.70 53.96 -20.28
CA ASN A 598 -7.79 53.16 -20.91
C ASN A 598 -8.40 52.09 -19.97
N GLY A 599 -8.36 52.27 -18.67
CA GLY A 599 -8.88 51.29 -17.70
C GLY A 599 -10.38 51.01 -17.91
N LYS A 600 -11.16 51.99 -18.33
CA LYS A 600 -12.59 51.80 -18.64
C LYS A 600 -12.80 50.85 -19.83
N ASP A 601 -12.04 51.01 -20.92
CA ASP A 601 -12.18 50.17 -22.10
C ASP A 601 -11.78 48.71 -21.77
N ILE A 602 -10.77 48.54 -20.92
CA ILE A 602 -10.35 47.23 -20.40
C ILE A 602 -11.51 46.57 -19.64
N LEU A 603 -12.19 47.30 -18.78
CA LEU A 603 -13.31 46.79 -17.98
C LEU A 603 -14.54 46.44 -18.86
N GLU A 604 -14.84 47.18 -19.90
CA GLU A 604 -15.90 46.83 -20.83
C GLU A 604 -15.66 45.45 -21.46
N SER A 605 -14.39 45.11 -21.80
CA SER A 605 -14.02 43.80 -22.29
C SER A 605 -14.16 42.71 -21.23
N VAL A 606 -13.88 43.00 -19.93
CA VAL A 606 -14.05 42.09 -18.81
C VAL A 606 -15.53 41.81 -18.56
N PHE A 607 -16.39 42.84 -18.59
CA PHE A 607 -17.81 42.68 -18.29
C PHE A 607 -18.57 41.90 -19.39
N SER A 608 -18.05 41.87 -20.58
CA SER A 608 -18.60 41.03 -21.68
C SER A 608 -18.29 39.53 -21.50
N ASN A 609 -17.38 39.18 -20.57
CA ASN A 609 -16.96 37.81 -20.36
C ASN A 609 -17.74 37.14 -19.22
N LYS A 610 -18.13 35.86 -19.40
CA LYS A 610 -18.89 35.10 -18.41
C LYS A 610 -18.11 34.83 -17.12
N ASN A 611 -16.76 34.84 -17.16
CA ASN A 611 -15.87 34.59 -16.00
C ASN A 611 -15.27 35.91 -15.47
N GLN A 612 -16.09 36.84 -15.03
CA GLN A 612 -15.68 38.19 -14.60
C GLN A 612 -14.50 38.19 -13.62
N SER A 613 -14.57 37.46 -12.50
CA SER A 613 -13.49 37.44 -11.49
C SER A 613 -12.15 36.98 -12.05
N ALA A 614 -12.15 35.91 -12.84
CA ALA A 614 -10.93 35.37 -13.44
C ALA A 614 -10.30 36.30 -14.47
N TRP A 615 -11.12 36.99 -15.27
CA TRP A 615 -10.63 37.97 -16.24
C TRP A 615 -10.18 39.25 -15.54
N LEU A 616 -10.88 39.70 -14.53
CA LEU A 616 -10.55 40.89 -13.78
C LEU A 616 -9.19 40.75 -13.07
N ILE A 617 -8.93 39.64 -12.39
CA ILE A 617 -7.64 39.40 -11.74
C ILE A 617 -6.51 39.27 -12.78
N LYS A 618 -6.79 38.71 -13.96
CA LYS A 618 -5.82 38.61 -15.04
C LYS A 618 -5.41 39.97 -15.58
N GLU A 619 -6.39 40.88 -15.82
CA GLU A 619 -6.10 42.23 -16.26
C GLU A 619 -5.43 43.04 -15.15
N TYR A 620 -5.86 42.89 -13.90
CA TYR A 620 -5.23 43.50 -12.76
C TYR A 620 -3.72 43.16 -12.67
N LYS A 621 -3.38 41.89 -12.77
CA LYS A 621 -1.97 41.41 -12.75
C LYS A 621 -1.10 41.97 -13.89
N LYS A 622 -1.68 42.25 -15.05
CA LYS A 622 -0.93 42.80 -16.18
C LYS A 622 -0.48 44.24 -15.95
N HIS A 623 -1.25 44.98 -15.20
CA HIS A 623 -1.12 46.44 -15.14
C HIS A 623 -0.73 46.96 -13.77
N ILE A 624 -1.02 46.21 -12.70
CA ILE A 624 -0.89 46.65 -11.32
C ILE A 624 -0.07 45.61 -10.55
N ASN A 625 0.85 46.10 -9.73
CA ASN A 625 1.63 45.27 -8.83
C ASN A 625 1.70 45.96 -7.47
N ASP A 626 0.84 45.54 -6.57
CA ASP A 626 0.71 46.11 -5.21
C ASP A 626 0.56 45.02 -4.15
N ASP A 627 0.53 45.40 -2.89
CA ASP A 627 0.43 44.48 -1.75
C ASP A 627 -0.89 43.73 -1.67
N ALA A 628 -1.94 44.21 -2.39
CA ALA A 628 -3.23 43.55 -2.43
C ALA A 628 -3.27 42.32 -3.33
N MET A 629 -2.28 42.14 -4.23
CA MET A 629 -2.24 41.11 -5.25
C MET A 629 -2.54 39.72 -4.70
N ASN A 630 -1.78 39.28 -3.70
CA ASN A 630 -1.96 37.95 -3.10
C ASN A 630 -3.36 37.74 -2.54
N THR A 631 -3.92 38.74 -1.89
CA THR A 631 -5.29 38.70 -1.34
C THR A 631 -6.32 38.56 -2.46
N LEU A 632 -6.18 39.36 -3.53
CA LEU A 632 -7.09 39.33 -4.68
C LEU A 632 -7.01 38.03 -5.49
N GLU A 633 -5.84 37.42 -5.57
CA GLU A 633 -5.67 36.07 -6.17
C GLU A 633 -6.46 35.02 -5.37
N ILE A 634 -6.36 35.05 -4.06
CA ILE A 634 -7.12 34.16 -3.18
C ILE A 634 -8.62 34.38 -3.38
N VAL A 635 -9.07 35.64 -3.43
CA VAL A 635 -10.49 35.99 -3.67
C VAL A 635 -10.99 35.39 -5.00
N ALA A 636 -10.23 35.58 -6.08
CA ALA A 636 -10.62 35.07 -7.41
C ALA A 636 -10.63 33.52 -7.47
N MET A 637 -9.82 32.86 -6.66
CA MET A 637 -9.70 31.40 -6.62
C MET A 637 -10.82 30.75 -5.80
N ILE A 638 -11.14 31.26 -4.62
CA ILE A 638 -12.04 30.58 -3.68
C ILE A 638 -13.51 30.94 -3.84
N THR A 639 -13.83 32.16 -4.29
CA THR A 639 -15.21 32.63 -4.32
C THR A 639 -16.10 31.97 -5.38
N PRO A 640 -15.61 31.54 -6.56
CA PRO A 640 -16.44 30.83 -7.54
C PRO A 640 -17.08 29.57 -6.96
N GLU A 641 -16.30 28.73 -6.30
CA GLU A 641 -16.77 27.47 -5.74
C GLU A 641 -17.80 27.66 -4.63
N ASN A 642 -17.66 28.73 -3.84
CA ASN A 642 -18.55 29.01 -2.73
C ASN A 642 -19.88 29.67 -3.13
N ILE A 643 -19.96 30.35 -4.28
CA ILE A 643 -21.13 31.13 -4.68
C ILE A 643 -21.98 30.45 -5.74
N HIS A 644 -21.39 29.63 -6.60
CA HIS A 644 -22.13 28.89 -7.62
C HIS A 644 -22.80 27.62 -7.07
N LEU A 645 -23.69 27.81 -6.09
CA LEU A 645 -24.36 26.73 -5.39
C LEU A 645 -25.65 26.32 -6.06
N ASN A 646 -25.82 25.02 -6.21
CA ASN A 646 -27.12 24.42 -6.47
C ASN A 646 -27.51 23.47 -5.31
N SER A 647 -28.74 22.95 -5.34
CA SER A 647 -29.25 22.05 -4.31
C SER A 647 -28.47 20.73 -4.16
N PHE A 648 -27.49 20.47 -5.02
CA PHE A 648 -26.69 19.25 -5.06
C PHE A 648 -25.20 19.50 -4.81
N MET A 649 -24.73 20.74 -4.88
CA MET A 649 -23.30 21.09 -4.84
C MET A 649 -23.00 22.21 -3.83
N PHE A 650 -23.33 21.97 -2.57
CA PHE A 650 -22.93 22.89 -1.49
C PHE A 650 -21.81 22.35 -0.60
N GLU A 651 -21.28 21.18 -0.95
CA GLU A 651 -20.16 20.56 -0.24
C GLU A 651 -18.90 21.41 -0.18
N PRO A 652 -18.46 22.10 -1.27
CA PRO A 652 -17.25 22.91 -1.21
C PRO A 652 -17.30 23.99 -0.14
N ILE A 653 -18.48 24.55 0.11
CA ILE A 653 -18.62 25.58 1.14
C ILE A 653 -18.59 24.99 2.55
N LEU A 654 -18.96 23.71 2.72
CA LEU A 654 -18.85 23.02 4.02
C LEU A 654 -17.38 22.78 4.40
N ASP A 655 -16.54 22.45 3.44
CA ASP A 655 -15.12 22.19 3.65
C ASP A 655 -14.34 23.46 3.97
N MET A 656 -14.83 24.62 3.51
CA MET A 656 -14.20 25.91 3.79
C MET A 656 -14.47 26.35 5.23
N SER A 657 -13.45 26.56 6.04
CA SER A 657 -13.65 27.04 7.41
C SER A 657 -14.14 28.49 7.46
N LEU A 658 -15.13 28.79 8.32
CA LEU A 658 -15.64 30.16 8.53
C LEU A 658 -14.53 31.11 9.00
N LYS A 659 -13.63 30.62 9.84
CA LYS A 659 -12.45 31.36 10.32
C LYS A 659 -11.52 31.79 9.18
N TYR A 660 -11.32 30.92 8.17
CA TYR A 660 -10.52 31.25 7.01
C TYR A 660 -11.19 32.31 6.14
N LEU A 661 -12.49 32.16 5.86
CA LEU A 661 -13.28 33.17 5.14
C LEU A 661 -13.28 34.52 5.88
N TYR A 662 -13.45 34.52 7.18
CA TYR A 662 -13.42 35.74 7.98
C TYR A 662 -12.05 36.43 7.95
N LYS A 663 -10.96 35.67 7.94
CA LYS A 663 -9.62 36.23 7.74
C LYS A 663 -9.53 36.95 6.39
N ILE A 664 -9.93 36.28 5.31
CA ILE A 664 -9.88 36.84 3.95
C ILE A 664 -10.80 38.08 3.86
N TYR A 665 -11.99 38.05 4.45
CA TYR A 665 -12.89 39.19 4.54
C TYR A 665 -12.19 40.43 5.14
N ASN A 666 -11.50 40.24 6.26
CA ASN A 666 -10.76 41.35 6.91
C ASN A 666 -9.56 41.80 6.07
N ASP A 667 -8.86 40.91 5.39
CA ASP A 667 -7.75 41.27 4.52
C ASP A 667 -8.23 42.09 3.31
N VAL A 668 -9.33 41.72 2.68
CA VAL A 668 -9.96 42.49 1.58
C VAL A 668 -10.48 43.82 2.08
N LYS A 669 -11.11 43.85 3.26
CA LYS A 669 -11.60 45.08 3.88
C LYS A 669 -10.47 46.10 4.16
N ARG A 670 -9.29 45.62 4.56
CA ARG A 670 -8.10 46.47 4.71
C ARG A 670 -7.66 47.04 3.36
N CYS A 671 -7.56 46.22 2.31
CA CYS A 671 -7.25 46.74 0.98
C CYS A 671 -8.24 47.85 0.55
N HIS A 672 -9.52 47.65 0.81
CA HIS A 672 -10.56 48.62 0.47
C HIS A 672 -10.43 49.93 1.26
N SER A 673 -10.04 49.89 2.55
CA SER A 673 -9.91 51.09 3.39
C SER A 673 -8.71 51.97 3.05
N PHE A 674 -7.66 51.44 2.48
CA PHE A 674 -6.48 52.22 2.00
C PHE A 674 -6.77 53.07 0.76
N ASN A 675 -7.85 52.81 0.00
CA ASN A 675 -8.22 53.59 -1.19
C ASN A 675 -9.06 54.85 -0.89
N TYR A 676 -9.52 55.06 0.36
CA TYR A 676 -10.35 56.18 0.77
C TYR A 676 -9.59 57.19 1.66
N GLN A 677 -8.27 57.02 1.85
CA GLN A 677 -7.35 58.02 2.41
C GLN A 677 -6.49 58.66 1.32
#